data_6015d0867543cba46c36ae1695a01eba
#
_entry.id   6015d0867543cba46c36ae1695a01eba
#
_cell.length_a   1.000
_cell.length_b   1.000
_cell.length_c   1.000
_cell.angle_alpha   90.00
_cell.angle_beta   90.00
_cell.angle_gamma   90.00
#
_symmetry.space_group_name_H-M   'P 1'
#
loop_
_entity.id
_entity.type
_entity.pdbx_description
1 polymer ?
#
loop_
_entity_poly.entity_id
_entity_poly.type
_entity_poly.pdbx_seq_one_letter_code
_entity_poly.pdbx_strand_id
1 'polypeptide(L)'
;MSKAGVTEGNESQIKFLESLTAFTKEHRARHWEGTFAAFLEDVLPRDTQRLTRNSHQYVWDMLRRSGAKEVGAQDQMSSYQLFADELFGIDDALERVSDYFKAASAGSEVGRRLLLLLGPPSGGKSTMVILLKRGLEEYSHTEEGALYAIKGCPIKESPLHLIPHTLRGTFRETYGVEISGELCPYCRVRLEQEFAGDFMKFPVHRIFISEAGREGIGTYAPHDPATADIADLVGSVDLSKVSKYGDEGDPRAWSWSGAVYAASRGVLEMIEILKVKREFLYLLLTLTQEKNVKVSRFPLIYLDETILAHTNLAEFHKFLQEKENEALLDRMVIVRVPYTLSYKEEARIYTKLISAAPHFRETHLDPHALRVAAVFAILTRLHKSEREGLDLSKKVRLYAHEEVEGISSSEVDRIRAETPEEGMSGVSPRFVINALSKAITRSEARSLTSMEVLLALKDAIESDARMEAKQKRQWLDFLVVVRKDFYNHWVKEDVHKALFASFEQEAQTLLEKYLDEVEAMLDHREIVDPITGETRPPDERFLRSVEEKIHISESGKLSFRQEVVRKAMVAYKQGTKFSLDSHARLHEAIEQYLFEERRDVLRLVTSSKRPDEEAKQKISAVQRRMVEEYGYDEHSAKEALNYVTTLLSQE
;
A
#
# COMPACT_ATOMS: atom_id res chain seq x y z
N MET A 1 0.77 41.59 -14.73
CA MET A 1 -0.09 40.40 -14.96
C MET A 1 -0.18 40.20 -16.46
N SER A 2 0.50 39.14 -16.93
CA SER A 2 0.80 38.89 -18.36
C SER A 2 -0.41 38.25 -19.06
N LYS A 3 -0.67 38.70 -20.32
CA LYS A 3 -1.69 38.14 -21.23
C LYS A 3 -1.54 36.64 -21.54
N ALA A 4 -0.42 36.02 -21.19
CA ALA A 4 -0.16 34.59 -21.38
C ALA A 4 -0.98 33.67 -20.45
N GLY A 5 -1.24 34.05 -19.21
CA GLY A 5 -2.01 33.23 -18.26
C GLY A 5 -3.52 33.15 -18.54
N VAL A 6 -4.06 34.06 -19.36
CA VAL A 6 -5.48 34.05 -19.73
C VAL A 6 -5.75 33.12 -20.93
N THR A 7 -4.77 32.94 -21.81
CA THR A 7 -4.87 32.02 -22.97
C THR A 7 -4.74 30.56 -22.58
N GLU A 8 -3.84 30.21 -21.66
CA GLU A 8 -3.67 28.83 -21.18
C GLU A 8 -4.89 28.33 -20.38
N GLY A 9 -5.52 29.20 -19.56
CA GLY A 9 -6.74 28.86 -18.85
C GLY A 9 -7.92 28.59 -19.81
N ASN A 10 -8.00 29.29 -20.94
CA ASN A 10 -9.07 29.13 -21.92
C ASN A 10 -8.89 27.85 -22.75
N GLU A 11 -7.65 27.48 -23.10
CA GLU A 11 -7.35 26.20 -23.78
C GLU A 11 -7.63 24.99 -22.91
N SER A 12 -7.29 25.03 -21.63
CA SER A 12 -7.60 23.95 -20.66
C SER A 12 -9.11 23.77 -20.48
N GLN A 13 -9.88 24.87 -20.44
CA GLN A 13 -11.35 24.82 -20.37
C GLN A 13 -11.97 24.23 -21.65
N ILE A 14 -11.48 24.59 -22.82
CA ILE A 14 -11.96 24.06 -24.11
C ILE A 14 -11.67 22.54 -24.18
N LYS A 15 -10.46 22.09 -23.86
CA LYS A 15 -10.10 20.66 -23.81
C LYS A 15 -10.97 19.87 -22.84
N PHE A 16 -11.28 20.45 -21.67
CA PHE A 16 -12.19 19.82 -20.71
C PHE A 16 -13.61 19.66 -21.25
N LEU A 17 -14.16 20.73 -21.90
CA LEU A 17 -15.50 20.68 -22.51
C LEU A 17 -15.58 19.69 -23.68
N GLU A 18 -14.52 19.60 -24.49
CA GLU A 18 -14.43 18.61 -25.56
C GLU A 18 -14.39 17.19 -24.99
N SER A 19 -13.58 16.96 -23.94
CA SER A 19 -13.50 15.66 -23.24
C SER A 19 -14.85 15.28 -22.61
N LEU A 20 -15.57 16.23 -22.01
CA LEU A 20 -16.89 16.00 -21.43
C LEU A 20 -17.93 15.70 -22.51
N THR A 21 -17.85 16.38 -23.66
CA THR A 21 -18.72 16.13 -24.79
C THR A 21 -18.48 14.75 -25.41
N ALA A 22 -17.22 14.35 -25.57
CA ALA A 22 -16.84 13.03 -26.04
C ALA A 22 -17.33 11.95 -25.06
N PHE A 23 -17.09 12.12 -23.77
CA PHE A 23 -17.59 11.23 -22.72
C PHE A 23 -19.13 11.10 -22.77
N THR A 24 -19.85 12.20 -22.94
CA THR A 24 -21.32 12.18 -23.02
C THR A 24 -21.82 11.40 -24.22
N LYS A 25 -21.17 11.53 -25.39
CA LYS A 25 -21.52 10.76 -26.58
C LYS A 25 -21.23 9.26 -26.37
N GLU A 26 -20.08 8.93 -25.83
CA GLU A 26 -19.68 7.55 -25.54
C GLU A 26 -20.59 6.91 -24.49
N HIS A 27 -20.92 7.64 -23.43
CA HIS A 27 -21.85 7.20 -22.39
C HIS A 27 -23.24 6.89 -22.96
N ARG A 28 -23.78 7.79 -23.83
CA ARG A 28 -25.06 7.54 -24.51
C ARG A 28 -25.01 6.35 -25.45
N ALA A 29 -23.92 6.15 -26.17
CA ALA A 29 -23.75 5.01 -27.08
C ALA A 29 -23.71 3.67 -26.34
N ARG A 30 -23.28 3.65 -25.07
CA ARG A 30 -23.26 2.47 -24.22
C ARG A 30 -24.62 2.13 -23.62
N HIS A 31 -25.59 3.06 -23.61
CA HIS A 31 -26.94 2.77 -23.16
C HIS A 31 -27.67 1.93 -24.21
N TRP A 32 -28.04 0.74 -23.81
CA TRP A 32 -28.89 -0.14 -24.61
C TRP A 32 -30.20 -0.40 -23.86
N GLU A 33 -31.30 -0.35 -24.57
CA GLU A 33 -32.63 -0.67 -24.10
C GLU A 33 -33.39 -1.37 -25.23
N GLY A 34 -34.09 -2.44 -24.89
CA GLY A 34 -34.88 -3.23 -25.83
C GLY A 34 -35.83 -4.16 -25.12
N THR A 35 -36.45 -5.04 -25.89
CA THR A 35 -37.29 -6.14 -25.36
C THR A 35 -36.38 -7.32 -25.00
N PHE A 36 -36.93 -8.28 -24.23
CA PHE A 36 -36.22 -9.54 -23.95
C PHE A 36 -35.94 -10.33 -25.24
N ALA A 37 -36.85 -10.29 -26.24
CA ALA A 37 -36.60 -10.83 -27.58
C ALA A 37 -35.34 -10.23 -28.19
N ALA A 38 -35.25 -8.90 -28.28
CA ALA A 38 -34.07 -8.20 -28.81
C ALA A 38 -32.79 -8.50 -28.02
N PHE A 39 -32.89 -8.67 -26.69
CA PHE A 39 -31.76 -9.09 -25.86
C PHE A 39 -31.24 -10.49 -26.25
N LEU A 40 -32.13 -11.45 -26.47
CA LEU A 40 -31.76 -12.81 -26.87
C LEU A 40 -31.20 -12.89 -28.29
N GLU A 41 -31.73 -12.06 -29.21
CA GLU A 41 -31.33 -12.06 -30.62
C GLU A 41 -30.05 -11.28 -30.90
N ASP A 42 -29.92 -10.07 -30.32
CA ASP A 42 -28.89 -9.12 -30.70
C ASP A 42 -27.75 -8.98 -29.67
N VAL A 43 -28.01 -9.23 -28.38
CA VAL A 43 -27.06 -8.94 -27.30
C VAL A 43 -26.42 -10.23 -26.80
N LEU A 44 -27.22 -11.20 -26.36
CA LEU A 44 -26.72 -12.43 -25.72
C LEU A 44 -25.74 -13.20 -26.59
N PRO A 45 -25.94 -13.36 -27.92
CA PRO A 45 -25.03 -14.12 -28.79
C PRO A 45 -23.64 -13.50 -28.95
N ARG A 46 -23.47 -12.20 -28.64
CA ARG A 46 -22.18 -11.52 -28.79
C ARG A 46 -21.12 -12.08 -27.86
N ASP A 47 -21.48 -12.37 -26.62
CA ASP A 47 -20.61 -13.02 -25.64
C ASP A 47 -21.45 -13.63 -24.52
N THR A 48 -22.03 -14.78 -24.78
CA THR A 48 -22.95 -15.43 -23.84
C THR A 48 -22.30 -15.68 -22.48
N GLN A 49 -21.04 -16.14 -22.44
CA GLN A 49 -20.38 -16.47 -21.19
C GLN A 49 -20.20 -15.24 -20.31
N ARG A 50 -19.78 -14.12 -20.87
CA ARG A 50 -19.59 -12.88 -20.13
C ARG A 50 -20.91 -12.28 -19.66
N LEU A 51 -21.95 -12.32 -20.49
CA LEU A 51 -23.25 -11.73 -20.18
C LEU A 51 -24.06 -12.53 -19.14
N THR A 52 -23.65 -13.78 -18.89
CA THR A 52 -24.31 -14.68 -17.94
C THR A 52 -23.52 -14.91 -16.65
N ARG A 53 -22.42 -14.19 -16.46
CA ARG A 53 -21.56 -14.28 -15.27
C ARG A 53 -22.34 -14.04 -13.98
N ASN A 54 -22.00 -14.81 -12.94
CA ASN A 54 -22.39 -14.50 -11.58
C ASN A 54 -21.51 -13.40 -10.96
N SER A 55 -21.88 -12.91 -9.77
CA SER A 55 -21.18 -11.84 -9.07
C SER A 55 -19.69 -12.13 -8.82
N HIS A 56 -19.32 -13.36 -8.44
CA HIS A 56 -17.92 -13.74 -8.22
C HIS A 56 -17.11 -13.75 -9.52
N GLN A 57 -17.67 -14.28 -10.61
CA GLN A 57 -17.04 -14.25 -11.92
C GLN A 57 -16.86 -12.82 -12.41
N TYR A 58 -17.83 -11.96 -12.16
CA TYR A 58 -17.77 -10.55 -12.54
C TYR A 58 -16.65 -9.80 -11.81
N VAL A 59 -16.53 -9.98 -10.49
CA VAL A 59 -15.44 -9.39 -9.70
C VAL A 59 -14.08 -9.95 -10.15
N TRP A 60 -13.99 -11.26 -10.39
CA TRP A 60 -12.75 -11.88 -10.86
C TRP A 60 -12.29 -11.35 -12.21
N ASP A 61 -13.20 -11.21 -13.17
CA ASP A 61 -12.87 -10.64 -14.48
C ASP A 61 -12.43 -9.19 -14.40
N MET A 62 -13.03 -8.40 -13.52
CA MET A 62 -12.61 -7.04 -13.23
C MET A 62 -11.17 -7.01 -12.69
N LEU A 63 -10.85 -7.86 -11.73
CA LEU A 63 -9.49 -7.98 -11.16
C LEU A 63 -8.47 -8.38 -12.24
N ARG A 64 -8.79 -9.36 -13.07
CA ARG A 64 -7.92 -9.80 -14.18
C ARG A 64 -7.65 -8.69 -15.19
N ARG A 65 -8.65 -7.88 -15.50
CA ARG A 65 -8.50 -6.74 -16.40
C ARG A 65 -7.54 -5.68 -15.86
N SER A 66 -7.55 -5.45 -14.57
CA SER A 66 -6.64 -4.49 -13.92
C SER A 66 -5.16 -4.87 -14.08
N GLY A 67 -4.89 -6.10 -14.53
CA GLY A 67 -3.55 -6.61 -14.78
C GLY A 67 -2.80 -7.02 -13.51
N ALA A 68 -1.94 -8.02 -13.63
CA ALA A 68 -0.99 -8.39 -12.59
C ALA A 68 0.28 -7.54 -12.75
N LYS A 69 0.76 -6.94 -11.68
CA LYS A 69 2.06 -6.28 -11.66
C LYS A 69 3.10 -7.34 -11.26
N GLU A 70 4.09 -7.58 -12.12
CA GLU A 70 5.24 -8.39 -11.73
C GLU A 70 6.04 -7.64 -10.67
N VAL A 71 6.00 -8.11 -9.45
CA VAL A 71 6.84 -7.64 -8.36
C VAL A 71 8.15 -8.40 -8.47
N GLY A 72 9.21 -7.72 -8.81
CA GLY A 72 10.61 -8.10 -9.01
C GLY A 72 11.04 -9.59 -8.95
N ALA A 73 12.14 -9.93 -9.59
CA ALA A 73 12.61 -11.30 -9.86
C ALA A 73 12.84 -12.23 -8.63
N GLN A 74 12.65 -11.76 -7.41
CA GLN A 74 12.77 -12.56 -6.17
C GLN A 74 11.44 -12.85 -5.47
N ASP A 75 10.38 -12.09 -5.74
CA ASP A 75 9.05 -12.34 -5.20
C ASP A 75 8.12 -12.82 -6.32
N GLN A 76 7.74 -14.08 -6.25
CA GLN A 76 6.75 -14.70 -7.19
C GLN A 76 5.32 -14.19 -6.98
N MET A 77 5.13 -13.16 -6.15
CA MET A 77 3.84 -12.58 -5.83
C MET A 77 3.40 -11.57 -6.88
N SER A 78 2.28 -11.82 -7.52
CA SER A 78 1.63 -10.87 -8.42
C SER A 78 0.63 -10.01 -7.66
N SER A 79 0.93 -8.73 -7.46
CA SER A 79 -0.06 -7.76 -6.99
C SER A 79 -0.86 -7.21 -8.17
N TYR A 80 -2.17 -7.08 -7.99
CA TYR A 80 -3.02 -6.47 -9.03
C TYR A 80 -2.83 -4.95 -9.04
N GLN A 81 -2.74 -4.39 -10.25
CA GLN A 81 -2.52 -2.94 -10.44
C GLN A 81 -3.59 -2.07 -9.76
N LEU A 82 -4.81 -2.59 -9.62
CA LEU A 82 -5.90 -1.93 -8.89
C LEU A 82 -5.50 -1.44 -7.50
N PHE A 83 -4.60 -2.15 -6.82
CA PHE A 83 -4.19 -1.88 -5.45
C PHE A 83 -2.83 -1.19 -5.34
N ALA A 84 -2.00 -1.21 -6.39
CA ALA A 84 -0.58 -0.90 -6.34
C ALA A 84 -0.24 0.53 -5.88
N ASP A 85 -1.11 1.50 -6.20
CA ASP A 85 -0.89 2.92 -5.87
C ASP A 85 -1.55 3.33 -4.55
N GLU A 86 -2.32 2.43 -3.93
CA GLU A 86 -3.14 2.74 -2.76
C GLU A 86 -2.77 1.92 -1.52
N LEU A 87 -2.35 0.66 -1.70
CA LEU A 87 -2.06 -0.29 -0.64
C LEU A 87 -0.61 -0.77 -0.76
N PHE A 88 0.14 -0.66 0.33
CA PHE A 88 1.57 -0.93 0.36
C PHE A 88 1.91 -1.97 1.44
N GLY A 89 2.69 -2.99 1.06
CA GLY A 89 3.28 -3.95 1.98
C GLY A 89 2.28 -4.90 2.66
N ILE A 90 1.14 -5.17 2.02
CA ILE A 90 0.13 -6.16 2.43
C ILE A 90 -0.18 -7.15 1.30
N ASP A 91 0.83 -7.47 0.50
CA ASP A 91 0.70 -8.27 -0.72
C ASP A 91 0.10 -9.66 -0.45
N ASP A 92 0.49 -10.32 0.65
CA ASP A 92 -0.08 -11.61 1.09
C ASP A 92 -1.61 -11.54 1.27
N ALA A 93 -2.12 -10.43 1.81
CA ALA A 93 -3.56 -10.25 2.00
C ALA A 93 -4.26 -10.02 0.65
N LEU A 94 -3.64 -9.25 -0.24
CA LEU A 94 -4.16 -9.00 -1.59
C LEU A 94 -4.20 -10.28 -2.42
N GLU A 95 -3.17 -11.11 -2.34
CA GLU A 95 -3.12 -12.41 -3.00
C GLU A 95 -4.24 -13.33 -2.51
N ARG A 96 -4.43 -13.46 -1.20
CA ARG A 96 -5.50 -14.28 -0.62
C ARG A 96 -6.90 -13.80 -1.01
N VAL A 97 -7.12 -12.49 -1.12
CA VAL A 97 -8.38 -11.93 -1.63
C VAL A 97 -8.57 -12.29 -3.10
N SER A 98 -7.52 -12.20 -3.90
CA SER A 98 -7.54 -12.58 -5.32
C SER A 98 -7.80 -14.07 -5.50
N ASP A 99 -7.15 -14.92 -4.70
CA ASP A 99 -7.35 -16.37 -4.71
C ASP A 99 -8.77 -16.77 -4.32
N TYR A 100 -9.37 -16.04 -3.34
CA TYR A 100 -10.79 -16.23 -3.02
C TYR A 100 -11.67 -16.00 -4.25
N PHE A 101 -11.52 -14.87 -4.96
CA PHE A 101 -12.34 -14.57 -6.13
C PHE A 101 -12.07 -15.54 -7.28
N LYS A 102 -10.81 -15.93 -7.50
CA LYS A 102 -10.43 -16.93 -8.48
C LYS A 102 -11.10 -18.27 -8.21
N ALA A 103 -11.03 -18.77 -6.99
CA ALA A 103 -11.64 -20.04 -6.61
C ALA A 103 -13.18 -19.97 -6.67
N ALA A 104 -13.78 -18.88 -6.18
CA ALA A 104 -15.22 -18.68 -6.22
C ALA A 104 -15.76 -18.56 -7.65
N SER A 105 -15.03 -17.89 -8.54
CA SER A 105 -15.40 -17.78 -9.98
C SER A 105 -15.39 -19.11 -10.70
N ALA A 106 -14.55 -20.04 -10.27
CA ALA A 106 -14.49 -21.41 -10.80
C ALA A 106 -15.61 -22.33 -10.27
N GLY A 107 -16.53 -21.81 -9.44
CA GLY A 107 -17.65 -22.59 -8.89
C GLY A 107 -17.29 -23.45 -7.67
N SER A 108 -16.16 -23.17 -6.99
CA SER A 108 -15.79 -23.91 -5.78
C SER A 108 -16.71 -23.56 -4.59
N GLU A 109 -16.72 -24.41 -3.57
CA GLU A 109 -17.45 -24.19 -2.30
C GLU A 109 -17.06 -22.89 -1.57
N VAL A 110 -15.88 -22.34 -1.89
CA VAL A 110 -15.42 -21.04 -1.37
C VAL A 110 -16.39 -19.91 -1.74
N GLY A 111 -16.99 -19.95 -2.93
CA GLY A 111 -18.00 -18.97 -3.36
C GLY A 111 -19.33 -19.01 -2.60
N ARG A 112 -19.54 -20.01 -1.75
CA ARG A 112 -20.68 -20.11 -0.81
C ARG A 112 -20.37 -19.57 0.59
N ARG A 113 -19.22 -18.95 0.75
CA ARG A 113 -18.77 -18.36 2.02
C ARG A 113 -18.57 -16.87 1.85
N LEU A 114 -18.87 -16.11 2.91
CA LEU A 114 -18.57 -14.68 2.92
C LEU A 114 -17.05 -14.46 3.12
N LEU A 115 -16.52 -13.41 2.50
CA LEU A 115 -15.13 -13.00 2.70
C LEU A 115 -15.04 -12.01 3.86
N LEU A 116 -14.35 -12.40 4.94
CA LEU A 116 -14.12 -11.57 6.13
C LEU A 116 -12.69 -11.03 6.18
N LEU A 117 -12.52 -9.73 6.04
CA LEU A 117 -11.25 -9.04 6.23
C LEU A 117 -11.05 -8.72 7.72
N LEU A 118 -10.07 -9.37 8.33
CA LEU A 118 -9.74 -9.24 9.73
C LEU A 118 -8.43 -8.47 9.92
N GLY A 119 -8.45 -7.38 10.68
CA GLY A 119 -7.20 -6.65 10.93
C GLY A 119 -7.41 -5.40 11.79
N PRO A 120 -6.31 -4.72 12.16
CA PRO A 120 -6.36 -3.55 13.00
C PRO A 120 -7.03 -2.34 12.32
N PRO A 121 -7.48 -1.34 13.07
CA PRO A 121 -7.98 -0.08 12.50
C PRO A 121 -6.94 0.61 11.62
N SER A 122 -7.37 1.18 10.49
CA SER A 122 -6.46 1.83 9.51
C SER A 122 -5.42 0.90 8.88
N GLY A 123 -5.65 -0.42 8.88
CA GLY A 123 -4.78 -1.42 8.22
C GLY A 123 -5.07 -1.63 6.72
N GLY A 124 -5.83 -0.77 6.07
CA GLY A 124 -6.11 -0.87 4.62
C GLY A 124 -7.39 -1.63 4.24
N LYS A 125 -8.09 -2.30 5.17
CA LYS A 125 -9.32 -3.08 4.89
C LYS A 125 -10.38 -2.30 4.11
N SER A 126 -10.78 -1.15 4.62
CA SER A 126 -11.80 -0.30 3.97
C SER A 126 -11.29 0.26 2.64
N THR A 127 -10.00 0.60 2.54
CA THR A 127 -9.38 1.04 1.28
C THR A 127 -9.45 -0.05 0.22
N MET A 128 -9.16 -1.31 0.59
CA MET A 128 -9.28 -2.46 -0.30
C MET A 128 -10.69 -2.61 -0.85
N VAL A 129 -11.71 -2.53 0.00
CA VAL A 129 -13.12 -2.61 -0.41
C VAL A 129 -13.53 -1.42 -1.30
N ILE A 130 -13.08 -0.20 -0.95
CA ILE A 130 -13.33 1.00 -1.78
C ILE A 130 -12.72 0.84 -3.18
N LEU A 131 -11.51 0.31 -3.29
CA LEU A 131 -10.86 0.07 -4.58
C LEU A 131 -11.59 -0.99 -5.39
N LEU A 132 -12.04 -2.08 -4.76
CA LEU A 132 -12.87 -3.08 -5.43
C LEU A 132 -14.17 -2.48 -5.97
N LYS A 133 -14.87 -1.65 -5.18
CA LYS A 133 -16.09 -0.97 -5.61
C LYS A 133 -15.84 -0.04 -6.79
N ARG A 134 -14.80 0.81 -6.72
CA ARG A 134 -14.40 1.69 -7.84
C ARG A 134 -14.04 0.90 -9.09
N GLY A 135 -13.29 -0.17 -8.93
CA GLY A 135 -12.96 -1.05 -10.05
C GLY A 135 -14.20 -1.65 -10.71
N LEU A 136 -15.21 -2.03 -9.93
CA LEU A 136 -16.50 -2.53 -10.45
C LEU A 136 -17.27 -1.43 -11.18
N GLU A 137 -17.33 -0.22 -10.64
CA GLU A 137 -17.97 0.92 -11.30
C GLU A 137 -17.30 1.18 -12.66
N GLU A 138 -15.98 1.34 -12.70
CA GLU A 138 -15.21 1.56 -13.93
C GLU A 138 -15.36 0.40 -14.93
N TYR A 139 -15.29 -0.83 -14.44
CA TYR A 139 -15.43 -2.03 -15.26
C TYR A 139 -16.80 -2.10 -15.94
N SER A 140 -17.89 -1.76 -15.24
CA SER A 140 -19.26 -1.80 -15.78
C SER A 140 -19.45 -0.84 -16.97
N HIS A 141 -18.65 0.22 -17.06
CA HIS A 141 -18.67 1.15 -18.17
C HIS A 141 -17.95 0.63 -19.42
N THR A 142 -17.24 -0.47 -19.35
CA THR A 142 -16.57 -1.08 -20.51
C THR A 142 -17.51 -2.04 -21.26
N GLU A 143 -17.18 -2.41 -22.49
CA GLU A 143 -17.93 -3.42 -23.23
C GLU A 143 -17.76 -4.81 -22.62
N GLU A 144 -16.58 -5.12 -22.08
CA GLU A 144 -16.29 -6.37 -21.39
C GLU A 144 -17.05 -6.50 -20.06
N GLY A 145 -17.29 -5.39 -19.39
CA GLY A 145 -18.06 -5.29 -18.16
C GLY A 145 -19.55 -5.04 -18.35
N ALA A 146 -20.08 -5.17 -19.57
CA ALA A 146 -21.51 -4.93 -19.81
C ALA A 146 -22.42 -5.85 -18.97
N LEU A 147 -23.37 -5.25 -18.27
CA LEU A 147 -24.42 -5.92 -17.49
C LEU A 147 -25.79 -5.50 -17.97
N TYR A 148 -26.71 -6.45 -18.04
CA TYR A 148 -28.08 -6.21 -18.45
C TYR A 148 -29.05 -6.67 -17.37
N ALA A 149 -30.12 -5.90 -17.16
CA ALA A 149 -31.14 -6.18 -16.15
C ALA A 149 -32.55 -5.98 -16.73
N ILE A 150 -33.52 -6.56 -16.05
CA ILE A 150 -34.92 -6.30 -16.32
C ILE A 150 -35.23 -4.84 -15.95
N LYS A 151 -35.71 -4.06 -16.92
CA LYS A 151 -36.03 -2.64 -16.70
C LYS A 151 -37.19 -2.47 -15.72
N GLY A 152 -36.97 -1.62 -14.71
CA GLY A 152 -37.97 -1.38 -13.65
C GLY A 152 -37.97 -2.46 -12.56
N CYS A 153 -37.11 -3.48 -12.63
CA CYS A 153 -36.92 -4.40 -11.55
C CYS A 153 -36.20 -3.73 -10.36
N PRO A 154 -36.72 -3.82 -9.12
CA PRO A 154 -36.11 -3.17 -7.96
C PRO A 154 -34.78 -3.79 -7.55
N ILE A 155 -34.53 -5.07 -7.90
CA ILE A 155 -33.29 -5.79 -7.58
C ILE A 155 -32.37 -5.94 -8.80
N LYS A 156 -32.67 -5.28 -9.92
CA LYS A 156 -31.86 -5.33 -11.15
C LYS A 156 -31.47 -6.76 -11.57
N GLU A 157 -32.43 -7.68 -11.46
CA GLU A 157 -32.19 -9.11 -11.75
C GLU A 157 -31.82 -9.39 -13.19
N SER A 158 -31.18 -10.52 -13.42
CA SER A 158 -30.80 -10.99 -14.75
C SER A 158 -32.03 -11.16 -15.66
N PRO A 159 -31.95 -10.72 -16.94
CA PRO A 159 -33.02 -11.01 -17.92
C PRO A 159 -33.25 -12.51 -18.10
N LEU A 160 -32.27 -13.35 -17.86
CA LEU A 160 -32.37 -14.80 -18.00
C LEU A 160 -33.37 -15.45 -17.02
N HIS A 161 -33.73 -14.76 -15.93
CA HIS A 161 -34.76 -15.23 -15.01
C HIS A 161 -36.16 -15.25 -15.65
N LEU A 162 -36.34 -14.53 -16.79
CA LEU A 162 -37.57 -14.63 -17.60
C LEU A 162 -37.71 -15.99 -18.30
N ILE A 163 -36.63 -16.76 -18.43
CA ILE A 163 -36.69 -18.06 -19.08
C ILE A 163 -37.37 -19.06 -18.15
N PRO A 164 -38.55 -19.63 -18.57
CA PRO A 164 -39.26 -20.61 -17.77
C PRO A 164 -38.40 -21.83 -17.44
N HIS A 165 -38.59 -22.39 -16.25
CA HIS A 165 -37.79 -23.53 -15.79
C HIS A 165 -37.78 -24.72 -16.79
N THR A 166 -38.91 -24.96 -17.46
CA THR A 166 -39.06 -26.02 -18.45
C THR A 166 -38.15 -25.84 -19.69
N LEU A 167 -37.74 -24.61 -20.02
CA LEU A 167 -36.91 -24.30 -21.17
C LEU A 167 -35.42 -24.12 -20.82
N ARG A 168 -35.06 -24.15 -19.55
CA ARG A 168 -33.64 -23.97 -19.13
C ARG A 168 -32.73 -25.09 -19.55
N GLY A 169 -33.23 -26.32 -19.68
CA GLY A 169 -32.50 -27.45 -20.24
C GLY A 169 -32.08 -27.19 -21.69
N THR A 170 -33.04 -26.78 -22.53
CA THR A 170 -32.79 -26.42 -23.91
C THR A 170 -31.86 -25.21 -24.04
N PHE A 171 -32.02 -24.22 -23.18
CA PHE A 171 -31.11 -23.06 -23.13
C PHE A 171 -29.67 -23.48 -22.81
N ARG A 172 -29.47 -24.37 -21.84
CA ARG A 172 -28.15 -24.91 -21.50
C ARG A 172 -27.53 -25.69 -22.67
N GLU A 173 -28.31 -26.49 -23.37
CA GLU A 173 -27.82 -27.20 -24.54
C GLU A 173 -27.41 -26.26 -25.68
N THR A 174 -28.14 -25.16 -25.86
CA THR A 174 -27.90 -24.19 -26.96
C THR A 174 -26.73 -23.25 -26.64
N TYR A 175 -26.65 -22.73 -25.41
CA TYR A 175 -25.71 -21.66 -25.05
C TYR A 175 -24.57 -22.12 -24.11
N GLY A 176 -24.61 -23.36 -23.62
CA GLY A 176 -23.59 -23.89 -22.69
C GLY A 176 -23.61 -23.29 -21.29
N VAL A 177 -24.69 -22.61 -20.90
CA VAL A 177 -24.81 -21.87 -19.65
C VAL A 177 -25.99 -22.34 -18.82
N GLU A 178 -25.79 -22.53 -17.55
CA GLU A 178 -26.84 -22.87 -16.58
C GLU A 178 -27.42 -21.60 -15.94
N ILE A 179 -28.76 -21.52 -15.93
CA ILE A 179 -29.48 -20.40 -15.31
C ILE A 179 -29.79 -20.72 -13.86
N SER A 180 -29.18 -19.97 -12.94
CA SER A 180 -29.48 -20.03 -11.52
C SER A 180 -30.50 -18.98 -11.12
N GLY A 181 -31.35 -19.29 -10.15
CA GLY A 181 -32.34 -18.35 -9.62
C GLY A 181 -33.69 -18.37 -10.33
N GLU A 182 -34.59 -17.53 -9.85
CA GLU A 182 -35.97 -17.43 -10.29
C GLU A 182 -36.36 -15.97 -10.46
N LEU A 183 -37.36 -15.71 -11.32
CA LEU A 183 -37.92 -14.38 -11.47
C LEU A 183 -38.43 -13.85 -10.12
N CYS A 184 -38.06 -12.65 -9.75
CA CYS A 184 -38.42 -12.06 -8.45
C CYS A 184 -39.96 -11.87 -8.33
N PRO A 185 -40.50 -11.86 -7.12
CA PRO A 185 -41.96 -11.72 -6.92
C PRO A 185 -42.54 -10.44 -7.57
N TYR A 186 -41.78 -9.34 -7.54
CA TYR A 186 -42.19 -8.08 -8.19
C TYR A 186 -42.35 -8.22 -9.71
N CYS A 187 -41.37 -8.80 -10.36
CA CYS A 187 -41.39 -8.99 -11.81
C CYS A 187 -42.39 -10.09 -12.25
N ARG A 188 -42.70 -11.07 -11.42
CA ARG A 188 -43.79 -12.03 -11.68
C ARG A 188 -45.14 -11.33 -11.77
N VAL A 189 -45.46 -10.44 -10.81
CA VAL A 189 -46.70 -9.66 -10.85
C VAL A 189 -46.74 -8.77 -12.11
N ARG A 190 -45.64 -8.14 -12.47
CA ARG A 190 -45.56 -7.32 -13.69
C ARG A 190 -45.76 -8.14 -14.96
N LEU A 191 -45.18 -9.34 -15.04
CA LEU A 191 -45.31 -10.22 -16.19
C LEU A 191 -46.78 -10.52 -16.47
N GLU A 192 -47.56 -10.84 -15.43
CA GLU A 192 -48.97 -11.16 -15.57
C GLU A 192 -49.81 -9.91 -15.85
N GLN A 193 -49.61 -8.82 -15.11
CA GLN A 193 -50.51 -7.66 -15.16
C GLN A 193 -50.16 -6.67 -16.29
N GLU A 194 -48.88 -6.46 -16.58
CA GLU A 194 -48.45 -5.49 -17.58
C GLU A 194 -48.21 -6.11 -18.96
N PHE A 195 -47.80 -7.39 -19.01
CA PHE A 195 -47.42 -8.08 -20.24
C PHE A 195 -48.29 -9.28 -20.56
N ALA A 196 -49.36 -9.57 -19.81
CA ALA A 196 -50.27 -10.68 -20.02
C ALA A 196 -49.57 -12.05 -20.20
N GLY A 197 -48.49 -12.29 -19.47
CA GLY A 197 -47.67 -13.50 -19.56
C GLY A 197 -46.71 -13.56 -20.75
N ASP A 198 -46.57 -12.51 -21.55
CA ASP A 198 -45.67 -12.47 -22.70
C ASP A 198 -44.23 -12.11 -22.28
N PHE A 199 -43.40 -13.11 -22.08
CA PHE A 199 -42.00 -12.97 -21.68
C PHE A 199 -41.20 -12.17 -22.70
N MET A 200 -41.46 -12.30 -23.99
CA MET A 200 -40.65 -11.74 -25.06
C MET A 200 -40.75 -10.22 -25.14
N LYS A 201 -41.85 -9.64 -24.67
CA LYS A 201 -42.05 -8.17 -24.62
C LYS A 201 -41.49 -7.51 -23.38
N PHE A 202 -40.99 -8.27 -22.43
CA PHE A 202 -40.49 -7.69 -21.18
C PHE A 202 -39.30 -6.76 -21.45
N PRO A 203 -39.25 -5.54 -20.88
CA PRO A 203 -38.18 -4.60 -21.17
C PRO A 203 -36.89 -4.95 -20.45
N VAL A 204 -35.80 -4.89 -21.18
CA VAL A 204 -34.42 -5.12 -20.71
C VAL A 204 -33.57 -3.89 -21.02
N HIS A 205 -32.63 -3.56 -20.14
CA HIS A 205 -31.71 -2.45 -20.35
C HIS A 205 -30.31 -2.79 -19.83
N ARG A 206 -29.30 -2.11 -20.37
CA ARG A 206 -27.95 -2.14 -19.82
C ARG A 206 -27.92 -1.33 -18.52
N ILE A 207 -27.27 -1.86 -17.49
CA ILE A 207 -27.06 -1.20 -16.20
C ILE A 207 -25.57 -0.95 -15.97
N PHE A 208 -25.28 0.05 -15.13
CA PHE A 208 -23.95 0.39 -14.70
C PHE A 208 -23.89 0.30 -13.18
N ILE A 209 -22.84 -0.37 -12.69
CA ILE A 209 -22.62 -0.46 -11.23
C ILE A 209 -22.34 0.95 -10.68
N SER A 210 -22.99 1.31 -9.59
CA SER A 210 -22.81 2.59 -8.92
C SER A 210 -23.17 2.51 -7.44
N GLU A 211 -22.23 2.82 -6.57
CA GLU A 211 -22.48 2.92 -5.13
C GLU A 211 -23.47 4.07 -4.82
N ALA A 212 -23.26 5.23 -5.43
CA ALA A 212 -24.15 6.38 -5.25
C ALA A 212 -25.56 6.12 -5.79
N GLY A 213 -25.67 5.39 -6.92
CA GLY A 213 -26.93 4.96 -7.51
C GLY A 213 -27.59 3.77 -6.82
N ARG A 214 -26.89 3.10 -5.88
CA ARG A 214 -27.32 1.84 -5.24
C ARG A 214 -27.64 0.75 -6.27
N GLU A 215 -26.77 0.61 -7.26
CA GLU A 215 -26.85 -0.41 -8.32
C GLU A 215 -25.60 -1.30 -8.31
N GLY A 216 -25.75 -2.58 -7.98
CA GLY A 216 -24.67 -3.54 -7.88
C GLY A 216 -23.73 -3.36 -6.68
N ILE A 217 -23.91 -2.31 -5.89
CA ILE A 217 -23.16 -2.08 -4.64
C ILE A 217 -24.13 -1.74 -3.52
N GLY A 218 -24.13 -2.56 -2.48
CA GLY A 218 -24.83 -2.34 -1.22
C GLY A 218 -23.82 -2.16 -0.09
N THR A 219 -24.02 -1.19 0.77
CA THR A 219 -23.21 -0.97 1.97
C THR A 219 -24.10 -0.97 3.20
N TYR A 220 -23.76 -1.81 4.16
CA TYR A 220 -24.42 -1.85 5.47
C TYR A 220 -23.42 -1.50 6.57
N ALA A 221 -23.71 -0.43 7.29
CA ALA A 221 -22.92 0.04 8.43
C ALA A 221 -23.86 0.23 9.64
N PRO A 222 -23.78 -0.60 10.68
CA PRO A 222 -24.60 -0.41 11.86
C PRO A 222 -24.19 0.86 12.60
N HIS A 223 -25.09 1.82 12.74
CA HIS A 223 -24.83 3.03 13.53
C HIS A 223 -24.74 2.70 15.02
N ASP A 224 -25.69 1.89 15.51
CA ASP A 224 -25.70 1.34 16.85
C ASP A 224 -26.17 -0.12 16.79
N PRO A 225 -25.35 -1.08 17.26
CA PRO A 225 -25.73 -2.49 17.26
C PRO A 225 -27.02 -2.81 18.04
N ALA A 226 -27.35 -1.99 19.04
CA ALA A 226 -28.56 -2.21 19.86
C ALA A 226 -29.85 -1.81 19.11
N THR A 227 -29.77 -0.78 18.25
CA THR A 227 -30.90 -0.23 17.50
C THR A 227 -30.96 -0.68 16.04
N ALA A 228 -29.93 -1.44 15.58
CA ALA A 228 -29.90 -1.95 14.21
C ALA A 228 -31.15 -2.75 13.88
N ASP A 229 -31.82 -2.36 12.78
CA ASP A 229 -33.01 -3.02 12.26
C ASP A 229 -32.66 -3.87 11.03
N ILE A 230 -33.17 -5.09 11.00
CA ILE A 230 -33.02 -6.00 9.88
C ILE A 230 -33.66 -5.43 8.59
N ALA A 231 -34.63 -4.51 8.75
CA ALA A 231 -35.27 -3.80 7.65
C ALA A 231 -34.30 -2.96 6.83
N ASP A 232 -33.21 -2.45 7.42
CA ASP A 232 -32.15 -1.72 6.70
C ASP A 232 -31.40 -2.65 5.73
N LEU A 233 -31.35 -3.95 6.04
CA LEU A 233 -30.70 -4.95 5.22
C LEU A 233 -31.63 -5.52 4.15
N VAL A 234 -32.86 -5.91 4.54
CA VAL A 234 -33.81 -6.63 3.64
C VAL A 234 -35.10 -5.85 3.32
N GLY A 235 -35.22 -4.60 3.75
CA GLY A 235 -36.42 -3.80 3.53
C GLY A 235 -37.58 -4.16 4.48
N SER A 236 -38.72 -3.50 4.28
CA SER A 236 -39.91 -3.68 5.10
C SER A 236 -41.19 -3.44 4.28
N VAL A 237 -42.34 -3.76 4.84
CA VAL A 237 -43.64 -3.43 4.23
C VAL A 237 -43.82 -1.91 4.23
N ASP A 238 -44.16 -1.34 3.07
CA ASP A 238 -44.50 0.08 2.89
C ASP A 238 -46.03 0.24 3.09
N LEU A 239 -46.42 0.68 4.27
CA LEU A 239 -47.81 0.84 4.64
C LEU A 239 -48.59 1.81 3.73
N SER A 240 -47.90 2.78 3.12
CA SER A 240 -48.50 3.70 2.15
C SER A 240 -48.93 2.98 0.87
N LYS A 241 -48.13 1.98 0.46
CA LYS A 241 -48.44 1.15 -0.69
C LYS A 241 -49.44 0.04 -0.41
N VAL A 242 -49.48 -0.47 0.83
CA VAL A 242 -50.52 -1.43 1.24
C VAL A 242 -51.92 -0.85 1.03
N SER A 243 -52.15 0.41 1.36
CA SER A 243 -53.44 1.07 1.12
C SER A 243 -53.79 1.15 -0.38
N LYS A 244 -52.82 1.14 -1.28
CA LYS A 244 -53.02 1.17 -2.73
C LYS A 244 -53.26 -0.21 -3.34
N TYR A 245 -52.57 -1.26 -2.84
CA TYR A 245 -52.62 -2.61 -3.40
C TYR A 245 -53.50 -3.57 -2.63
N GLY A 246 -53.94 -3.20 -1.42
CA GLY A 246 -54.91 -3.94 -0.63
C GLY A 246 -54.37 -5.13 0.17
N ASP A 247 -53.13 -5.52 0.00
CA ASP A 247 -52.51 -6.67 0.65
C ASP A 247 -51.07 -6.38 1.08
N GLU A 248 -50.76 -6.68 2.34
CA GLU A 248 -49.38 -6.59 2.86
C GLU A 248 -48.44 -7.60 2.20
N GLY A 249 -48.97 -8.69 1.66
CA GLY A 249 -48.23 -9.72 0.92
C GLY A 249 -47.96 -9.37 -0.55
N ASP A 250 -48.50 -8.25 -1.08
CA ASP A 250 -48.27 -7.84 -2.45
C ASP A 250 -46.81 -7.35 -2.62
N PRO A 251 -46.01 -7.94 -3.54
CA PRO A 251 -44.65 -7.54 -3.78
C PRO A 251 -44.46 -6.05 -4.12
N ARG A 252 -45.48 -5.38 -4.60
CA ARG A 252 -45.44 -3.93 -4.89
C ARG A 252 -45.61 -3.07 -3.63
N ALA A 253 -46.12 -3.63 -2.56
CA ALA A 253 -46.20 -2.99 -1.26
C ALA A 253 -44.91 -3.14 -0.44
N TRP A 254 -43.90 -3.85 -0.96
CA TRP A 254 -42.61 -3.98 -0.30
C TRP A 254 -41.71 -2.78 -0.58
N SER A 255 -40.96 -2.32 0.42
CA SER A 255 -39.87 -1.37 0.27
C SER A 255 -38.57 -2.11 -0.06
N TRP A 256 -38.16 -2.06 -1.32
CA TRP A 256 -36.95 -2.70 -1.84
C TRP A 256 -35.68 -1.86 -1.55
N SER A 257 -35.67 -1.12 -0.44
CA SER A 257 -34.59 -0.21 -0.08
C SER A 257 -33.43 -0.88 0.68
N GLY A 258 -33.53 -2.17 1.01
CA GLY A 258 -32.51 -2.92 1.74
C GLY A 258 -31.18 -2.98 1.01
N ALA A 259 -30.09 -3.06 1.79
CA ALA A 259 -28.72 -3.09 1.24
C ALA A 259 -28.47 -4.31 0.33
N VAL A 260 -29.08 -5.47 0.64
CA VAL A 260 -28.95 -6.69 -0.19
C VAL A 260 -29.50 -6.49 -1.60
N TYR A 261 -30.56 -5.71 -1.76
CA TYR A 261 -31.15 -5.48 -3.08
C TYR A 261 -30.29 -4.53 -3.93
N ALA A 262 -29.65 -3.56 -3.28
CA ALA A 262 -28.70 -2.68 -3.92
C ALA A 262 -27.43 -3.44 -4.39
N ALA A 263 -27.02 -4.46 -3.65
CA ALA A 263 -25.85 -5.28 -3.93
C ALA A 263 -26.05 -6.31 -5.05
N SER A 264 -27.29 -6.55 -5.43
CA SER A 264 -27.62 -7.59 -6.42
C SER A 264 -26.75 -7.47 -7.66
N ARG A 265 -26.15 -8.59 -8.09
CA ARG A 265 -25.22 -8.77 -9.20
C ARG A 265 -23.84 -8.13 -9.02
N GLY A 266 -23.51 -7.74 -7.81
CA GLY A 266 -22.22 -7.14 -7.46
C GLY A 266 -21.81 -7.48 -6.04
N VAL A 267 -21.60 -6.46 -5.19
CA VAL A 267 -20.96 -6.62 -3.89
C VAL A 267 -21.80 -6.01 -2.76
N LEU A 268 -22.01 -6.78 -1.69
CA LEU A 268 -22.52 -6.30 -0.41
C LEU A 268 -21.35 -6.09 0.56
N GLU A 269 -21.09 -4.85 0.96
CA GLU A 269 -20.14 -4.54 2.03
C GLU A 269 -20.82 -4.52 3.38
N MET A 270 -20.28 -5.29 4.34
CA MET A 270 -20.72 -5.35 5.72
C MET A 270 -19.65 -4.77 6.65
N ILE A 271 -19.87 -3.53 7.10
CA ILE A 271 -18.93 -2.82 7.98
C ILE A 271 -19.13 -3.30 9.41
N GLU A 272 -18.02 -3.70 10.10
CA GLU A 272 -18.05 -4.18 11.48
C GLU A 272 -19.09 -5.30 11.73
N ILE A 273 -19.09 -6.28 10.82
CA ILE A 273 -20.12 -7.36 10.78
C ILE A 273 -20.32 -8.08 12.11
N LEU A 274 -19.27 -8.24 12.93
CA LEU A 274 -19.37 -8.97 14.19
C LEU A 274 -20.02 -8.17 15.34
N LYS A 275 -20.37 -6.91 15.09
CA LYS A 275 -21.13 -6.08 16.03
C LYS A 275 -22.64 -6.20 15.85
N VAL A 276 -23.11 -6.75 14.73
CA VAL A 276 -24.55 -6.90 14.47
C VAL A 276 -25.15 -8.06 15.28
N LYS A 277 -26.48 -8.03 15.46
CA LYS A 277 -27.21 -9.13 16.11
C LYS A 277 -27.08 -10.42 15.29
N ARG A 278 -27.10 -11.56 15.93
CA ARG A 278 -26.98 -12.89 15.29
C ARG A 278 -27.98 -13.13 14.17
N GLU A 279 -29.17 -12.59 14.27
CA GLU A 279 -30.23 -12.71 13.24
C GLU A 279 -29.73 -12.22 11.86
N PHE A 280 -28.96 -11.14 11.83
CA PHE A 280 -28.33 -10.65 10.60
C PHE A 280 -27.31 -11.64 10.04
N LEU A 281 -26.50 -12.23 10.91
CA LEU A 281 -25.50 -13.22 10.50
C LEU A 281 -26.16 -14.47 9.89
N TYR A 282 -27.22 -14.99 10.49
CA TYR A 282 -27.97 -16.14 9.94
C TYR A 282 -28.59 -15.82 8.57
N LEU A 283 -29.12 -14.62 8.39
CA LEU A 283 -29.67 -14.19 7.11
C LEU A 283 -28.55 -14.15 6.03
N LEU A 284 -27.42 -13.56 6.35
CA LEU A 284 -26.28 -13.48 5.44
C LEU A 284 -25.72 -14.86 5.07
N LEU A 285 -25.70 -15.80 6.01
CA LEU A 285 -25.30 -17.18 5.75
C LEU A 285 -26.24 -17.89 4.79
N THR A 286 -27.54 -17.72 4.98
CA THR A 286 -28.54 -18.27 4.06
C THR A 286 -28.35 -17.68 2.66
N LEU A 287 -28.09 -16.37 2.60
CA LEU A 287 -27.85 -15.67 1.35
C LEU A 287 -26.59 -16.16 0.62
N THR A 288 -25.48 -16.36 1.34
CA THR A 288 -24.25 -16.89 0.72
C THR A 288 -24.39 -18.33 0.21
N GLN A 289 -25.09 -19.19 0.96
CA GLN A 289 -25.21 -20.61 0.64
C GLN A 289 -26.27 -20.90 -0.41
N GLU A 290 -27.47 -20.33 -0.19
CA GLU A 290 -28.65 -20.62 -1.00
C GLU A 290 -28.95 -19.55 -2.04
N LYS A 291 -28.21 -18.43 -2.02
CA LYS A 291 -28.43 -17.26 -2.87
C LYS A 291 -29.87 -16.75 -2.85
N ASN A 292 -30.54 -16.88 -1.73
CA ASN A 292 -31.89 -16.39 -1.55
C ASN A 292 -32.11 -15.73 -0.20
N VAL A 293 -33.09 -14.84 -0.15
CA VAL A 293 -33.58 -14.20 1.04
C VAL A 293 -35.02 -14.65 1.32
N LYS A 294 -35.25 -15.10 2.54
CA LYS A 294 -36.58 -15.43 3.06
C LYS A 294 -37.09 -14.27 3.88
N VAL A 295 -38.10 -13.59 3.35
CA VAL A 295 -38.82 -12.54 4.07
C VAL A 295 -40.17 -13.08 4.44
N SER A 296 -40.63 -12.82 5.69
CA SER A 296 -41.95 -13.24 6.18
C SER A 296 -43.04 -12.81 5.21
N ARG A 297 -43.92 -13.73 4.86
CA ARG A 297 -45.08 -13.53 3.97
C ARG A 297 -44.77 -13.36 2.47
N PHE A 298 -43.48 -13.40 2.06
CA PHE A 298 -43.10 -13.31 0.66
C PHE A 298 -42.53 -14.61 0.12
N PRO A 299 -42.62 -14.85 -1.19
CA PRO A 299 -41.86 -15.90 -1.85
C PRO A 299 -40.36 -15.66 -1.71
N LEU A 300 -39.57 -16.71 -1.91
CA LEU A 300 -38.09 -16.61 -1.94
C LEU A 300 -37.65 -15.58 -2.97
N ILE A 301 -36.73 -14.73 -2.59
CA ILE A 301 -36.09 -13.75 -3.47
C ILE A 301 -34.68 -14.23 -3.75
N TYR A 302 -34.39 -14.59 -5.00
CA TYR A 302 -33.05 -14.95 -5.41
C TYR A 302 -32.20 -13.70 -5.59
N LEU A 303 -30.99 -13.72 -5.02
CA LEU A 303 -30.01 -12.66 -5.13
C LEU A 303 -28.61 -13.25 -5.42
N ASP A 304 -27.98 -12.77 -6.49
CA ASP A 304 -26.61 -13.12 -6.82
C ASP A 304 -25.71 -11.96 -6.43
N GLU A 305 -25.02 -12.11 -5.30
CA GLU A 305 -24.10 -11.11 -4.78
C GLU A 305 -22.91 -11.74 -4.07
N THR A 306 -21.82 -11.00 -3.99
CA THR A 306 -20.63 -11.36 -3.20
C THR A 306 -20.65 -10.57 -1.91
N ILE A 307 -20.50 -11.23 -0.76
CA ILE A 307 -20.48 -10.55 0.54
C ILE A 307 -19.05 -10.34 0.99
N LEU A 308 -18.66 -9.06 1.12
CA LEU A 308 -17.41 -8.61 1.70
C LEU A 308 -17.68 -8.02 3.08
N ALA A 309 -17.08 -8.59 4.09
CA ALA A 309 -17.23 -8.13 5.46
C ALA A 309 -15.87 -7.71 6.03
N HIS A 310 -15.88 -6.78 6.97
CA HIS A 310 -14.67 -6.49 7.72
C HIS A 310 -14.94 -6.27 9.21
N THR A 311 -13.94 -6.60 10.02
CA THR A 311 -13.99 -6.47 11.47
C THR A 311 -12.60 -6.24 12.06
N ASN A 312 -12.53 -5.97 13.34
CA ASN A 312 -11.29 -5.86 14.10
C ASN A 312 -11.04 -7.08 14.99
N LEU A 313 -9.80 -7.23 15.48
CA LEU A 313 -9.43 -8.37 16.33
C LEU A 313 -10.22 -8.43 17.64
N ALA A 314 -10.49 -7.31 18.27
CA ALA A 314 -11.18 -7.30 19.55
C ALA A 314 -12.59 -7.91 19.43
N GLU A 315 -13.34 -7.52 18.40
CA GLU A 315 -14.66 -8.09 18.12
C GLU A 315 -14.55 -9.55 17.65
N PHE A 316 -13.54 -9.89 16.88
CA PHE A 316 -13.31 -11.27 16.45
C PHE A 316 -13.00 -12.20 17.63
N HIS A 317 -12.15 -11.78 18.58
CA HIS A 317 -11.86 -12.56 19.79
C HIS A 317 -13.11 -12.75 20.66
N LYS A 318 -13.95 -11.73 20.82
CA LYS A 318 -15.24 -11.88 21.52
C LYS A 318 -16.13 -12.91 20.82
N PHE A 319 -16.21 -12.83 19.49
CA PHE A 319 -17.00 -13.74 18.69
C PHE A 319 -16.54 -15.21 18.83
N LEU A 320 -15.23 -15.45 18.91
CA LEU A 320 -14.66 -16.79 19.12
C LEU A 320 -14.97 -17.39 20.51
N GLN A 321 -15.20 -16.56 21.52
CA GLN A 321 -15.48 -17.05 22.88
C GLN A 321 -16.87 -17.68 23.00
N GLU A 322 -17.76 -17.40 22.07
CA GLU A 322 -19.13 -17.90 22.04
C GLU A 322 -19.22 -19.18 21.19
N LYS A 323 -19.40 -20.34 21.83
CA LYS A 323 -19.44 -21.66 21.15
C LYS A 323 -20.49 -21.75 20.03
N GLU A 324 -21.57 -21.00 20.16
CA GLU A 324 -22.65 -20.97 19.18
C GLU A 324 -22.25 -20.36 17.83
N ASN A 325 -21.11 -19.69 17.77
CA ASN A 325 -20.60 -19.04 16.56
C ASN A 325 -19.75 -19.97 15.68
N GLU A 326 -19.47 -21.21 16.10
CA GLU A 326 -18.66 -22.16 15.33
C GLU A 326 -19.25 -22.41 13.93
N ALA A 327 -20.57 -22.62 13.85
CA ALA A 327 -21.27 -22.82 12.58
C ALA A 327 -21.23 -21.59 11.65
N LEU A 328 -21.06 -20.40 12.23
CA LEU A 328 -20.89 -19.15 11.49
C LEU A 328 -19.47 -19.03 10.92
N LEU A 329 -18.46 -19.43 11.71
CA LEU A 329 -17.05 -19.41 11.29
C LEU A 329 -16.78 -20.31 10.07
N ASP A 330 -17.37 -21.51 10.05
CA ASP A 330 -17.22 -22.44 8.91
C ASP A 330 -17.71 -21.85 7.57
N ARG A 331 -18.54 -20.83 7.62
CA ARG A 331 -19.12 -20.17 6.46
C ARG A 331 -18.44 -18.85 6.13
N MET A 332 -17.28 -18.58 6.73
CA MET A 332 -16.45 -17.41 6.48
C MET A 332 -15.08 -17.82 5.93
N VAL A 333 -14.62 -17.10 4.93
CA VAL A 333 -13.21 -17.13 4.51
C VAL A 333 -12.54 -15.93 5.17
N ILE A 334 -11.63 -16.19 6.10
CA ILE A 334 -10.98 -15.14 6.86
C ILE A 334 -9.66 -14.78 6.22
N VAL A 335 -9.53 -13.54 5.77
CA VAL A 335 -8.27 -12.97 5.30
C VAL A 335 -7.75 -11.97 6.32
N ARG A 336 -6.58 -12.25 6.88
CA ARG A 336 -5.89 -11.34 7.79
C ARG A 336 -5.27 -10.21 6.99
N VAL A 337 -5.56 -8.97 7.37
CA VAL A 337 -5.01 -7.74 6.77
C VAL A 337 -4.22 -7.01 7.85
N PRO A 338 -2.95 -7.37 8.08
CA PRO A 338 -2.09 -6.74 9.08
C PRO A 338 -1.65 -5.34 8.66
N TYR A 339 -1.06 -4.59 9.56
CA TYR A 339 -0.20 -3.47 9.17
C TYR A 339 1.02 -4.00 8.41
N THR A 340 1.56 -3.21 7.49
CA THR A 340 2.86 -3.56 6.87
C THR A 340 3.95 -3.70 7.93
N LEU A 341 4.88 -4.60 7.71
CA LEU A 341 6.06 -4.81 8.55
C LEU A 341 7.34 -4.21 7.92
N SER A 342 7.24 -3.67 6.71
CA SER A 342 8.33 -2.96 6.04
C SER A 342 8.27 -1.46 6.34
N TYR A 343 9.31 -0.91 6.96
CA TYR A 343 9.36 0.53 7.21
C TYR A 343 9.44 1.35 5.91
N LYS A 344 9.96 0.78 4.83
CA LYS A 344 9.99 1.42 3.51
C LYS A 344 8.58 1.60 2.96
N GLU A 345 7.74 0.57 3.05
CA GLU A 345 6.35 0.63 2.61
C GLU A 345 5.50 1.51 3.54
N GLU A 346 5.75 1.45 4.84
CA GLU A 346 5.09 2.34 5.82
C GLU A 346 5.40 3.82 5.54
N ALA A 347 6.64 4.15 5.20
CA ALA A 347 7.03 5.51 4.82
C ALA A 347 6.29 5.98 3.54
N ARG A 348 6.05 5.07 2.57
CA ARG A 348 5.21 5.37 1.39
C ARG A 348 3.77 5.69 1.77
N ILE A 349 3.20 4.93 2.74
CA ILE A 349 1.87 5.23 3.29
C ILE A 349 1.83 6.64 3.87
N TYR A 350 2.84 7.02 4.66
CA TYR A 350 2.92 8.37 5.25
C TYR A 350 3.07 9.44 4.18
N THR A 351 3.95 9.26 3.20
CA THR A 351 4.13 10.18 2.07
C THR A 351 2.79 10.44 1.36
N LYS A 352 2.01 9.39 1.12
CA LYS A 352 0.69 9.52 0.50
C LYS A 352 -0.29 10.28 1.36
N LEU A 353 -0.40 9.95 2.65
CA LEU A 353 -1.32 10.62 3.59
C LEU A 353 -0.98 12.10 3.77
N ILE A 354 0.32 12.42 3.77
CA ILE A 354 0.83 13.79 3.88
C ILE A 354 0.55 14.58 2.62
N SER A 355 0.81 14.02 1.44
CA SER A 355 0.56 14.71 0.15
C SER A 355 -0.92 15.04 -0.06
N ALA A 356 -1.82 14.26 0.52
CA ALA A 356 -3.25 14.54 0.49
C ALA A 356 -3.68 15.69 1.43
N ALA A 357 -2.85 16.08 2.40
CA ALA A 357 -3.19 17.07 3.43
C ALA A 357 -2.60 18.46 3.10
N PRO A 358 -3.42 19.49 2.88
CA PRO A 358 -2.95 20.80 2.41
C PRO A 358 -1.90 21.48 3.30
N HIS A 359 -2.00 21.30 4.62
CA HIS A 359 -1.09 21.93 5.60
C HIS A 359 0.33 21.36 5.59
N PHE A 360 0.55 20.21 4.95
CA PHE A 360 1.90 19.66 4.76
C PHE A 360 2.60 20.16 3.49
N ARG A 361 1.86 20.72 2.51
CA ARG A 361 2.40 21.07 1.18
C ARG A 361 3.52 22.10 1.22
N GLU A 362 3.52 22.97 2.23
CA GLU A 362 4.49 24.03 2.38
C GLU A 362 5.63 23.68 3.36
N THR A 363 5.60 22.47 3.96
CA THR A 363 6.58 22.02 4.94
C THR A 363 7.59 21.10 4.28
N HIS A 364 8.87 21.42 4.37
CA HIS A 364 9.93 20.52 4.00
C HIS A 364 10.06 19.39 5.03
N LEU A 365 10.24 18.17 4.57
CA LEU A 365 10.53 17.01 5.42
C LEU A 365 11.95 16.55 5.12
N ASP A 366 12.78 16.38 6.15
CA ASP A 366 14.10 15.83 5.93
C ASP A 366 14.04 14.39 5.38
N PRO A 367 15.07 13.89 4.71
CA PRO A 367 15.05 12.60 4.00
C PRO A 367 14.74 11.40 4.90
N HIS A 368 14.99 11.52 6.21
CA HIS A 368 14.76 10.45 7.17
C HIS A 368 13.54 10.66 8.06
N ALA A 369 12.86 11.82 8.00
CA ALA A 369 11.73 12.16 8.85
C ALA A 369 10.62 11.10 8.86
N LEU A 370 10.19 10.65 7.69
CA LEU A 370 9.17 9.61 7.58
C LEU A 370 9.72 8.20 7.87
N ARG A 371 11.01 7.97 7.57
CA ARG A 371 11.66 6.68 7.83
C ARG A 371 11.79 6.40 9.33
N VAL A 372 12.18 7.39 10.15
CA VAL A 372 12.26 7.23 11.61
C VAL A 372 10.88 6.97 12.23
N ALA A 373 9.84 7.66 11.74
CA ALA A 373 8.48 7.41 12.17
C ALA A 373 7.99 6.00 11.77
N ALA A 374 8.34 5.54 10.57
CA ALA A 374 8.00 4.22 10.08
C ALA A 374 8.70 3.12 10.90
N VAL A 375 10.02 3.22 11.14
CA VAL A 375 10.75 2.26 11.98
C VAL A 375 10.13 2.17 13.39
N PHE A 376 9.78 3.31 14.00
CA PHE A 376 9.08 3.31 15.26
C PHE A 376 7.78 2.52 15.19
N ALA A 377 6.94 2.78 14.18
CA ALA A 377 5.68 2.07 14.02
C ALA A 377 5.90 0.56 13.87
N ILE A 378 6.89 0.14 13.04
CA ILE A 378 7.22 -1.27 12.86
C ILE A 378 7.65 -1.92 14.18
N LEU A 379 8.55 -1.30 14.95
CA LEU A 379 8.98 -1.82 16.23
C LEU A 379 7.81 -2.10 17.20
N THR A 380 6.74 -1.28 17.14
CA THR A 380 5.54 -1.51 17.97
C THR A 380 4.68 -2.67 17.49
N ARG A 381 4.89 -3.17 16.27
CA ARG A 381 4.12 -4.25 15.61
C ARG A 381 4.82 -5.60 15.68
N LEU A 382 6.12 -5.61 16.02
CA LEU A 382 6.95 -6.80 16.07
C LEU A 382 6.95 -7.46 17.45
N HIS A 383 7.13 -8.77 17.46
CA HIS A 383 7.36 -9.57 18.65
C HIS A 383 8.84 -10.00 18.72
N LYS A 384 9.33 -10.20 19.94
CA LYS A 384 10.68 -10.74 20.12
C LYS A 384 10.75 -12.16 19.55
N SER A 385 11.82 -12.45 18.82
CA SER A 385 12.10 -13.80 18.33
C SER A 385 12.73 -14.64 19.46
N GLU A 386 12.45 -15.92 19.45
CA GLU A 386 13.14 -16.89 20.31
C GLU A 386 14.52 -17.31 19.75
N ARG A 387 14.82 -16.91 18.50
CA ARG A 387 16.11 -17.19 17.86
C ARG A 387 17.21 -16.33 18.44
N GLU A 388 18.28 -16.97 18.84
CA GLU A 388 19.49 -16.30 19.34
C GLU A 388 20.08 -15.39 18.25
N GLY A 389 20.43 -14.16 18.62
CA GLY A 389 21.03 -13.17 17.70
C GLY A 389 20.04 -12.40 16.81
N LEU A 390 18.74 -12.71 16.84
CA LEU A 390 17.71 -12.00 16.09
C LEU A 390 16.93 -11.04 17.01
N ASP A 391 17.44 -9.83 17.16
CA ASP A 391 16.76 -8.75 17.89
C ASP A 391 15.71 -8.02 17.01
N LEU A 392 14.97 -7.08 17.60
CA LEU A 392 13.93 -6.34 16.90
C LEU A 392 14.51 -5.42 15.81
N SER A 393 15.69 -4.83 16.01
CA SER A 393 16.34 -3.96 15.01
C SER A 393 16.72 -4.76 13.76
N LYS A 394 17.24 -5.97 13.92
CA LYS A 394 17.53 -6.88 12.82
C LYS A 394 16.25 -7.34 12.11
N LYS A 395 15.16 -7.64 12.86
CA LYS A 395 13.85 -7.97 12.25
C LYS A 395 13.31 -6.83 11.40
N VAL A 396 13.41 -5.57 11.86
CA VAL A 396 12.99 -4.39 11.07
C VAL A 396 13.74 -4.31 9.75
N ARG A 397 15.06 -4.50 9.75
CA ARG A 397 15.89 -4.51 8.54
C ARG A 397 15.54 -5.68 7.61
N LEU A 398 15.38 -6.87 8.18
CA LEU A 398 15.04 -8.08 7.45
C LEU A 398 13.71 -7.94 6.70
N TYR A 399 12.67 -7.42 7.37
CA TYR A 399 11.35 -7.21 6.77
C TYR A 399 11.30 -6.02 5.79
N ALA A 400 12.32 -5.18 5.78
CA ALA A 400 12.55 -4.14 4.78
C ALA A 400 13.46 -4.60 3.62
N HIS A 401 13.73 -5.92 3.52
CA HIS A 401 14.60 -6.52 2.51
C HIS A 401 16.04 -5.97 2.53
N GLU A 402 16.55 -5.66 3.72
CA GLU A 402 17.95 -5.32 3.91
C GLU A 402 18.75 -6.57 4.27
N GLU A 403 20.02 -6.59 3.86
CA GLU A 403 20.92 -7.67 4.24
C GLU A 403 21.19 -7.62 5.74
N VAL A 404 21.01 -8.77 6.40
CA VAL A 404 21.29 -8.97 7.82
C VAL A 404 22.27 -10.11 7.95
N GLU A 405 23.40 -9.84 8.60
CA GLU A 405 24.46 -10.81 8.78
C GLU A 405 23.94 -12.11 9.44
N GLY A 406 24.23 -13.24 8.81
CA GLY A 406 23.86 -14.56 9.32
C GLY A 406 22.42 -15.00 9.00
N ILE A 407 21.61 -14.24 8.25
CA ILE A 407 20.24 -14.60 7.89
C ILE A 407 20.05 -14.47 6.38
N SER A 408 19.60 -15.54 5.75
CA SER A 408 19.29 -15.53 4.31
C SER A 408 17.86 -15.02 4.04
N SER A 409 17.64 -14.46 2.84
CA SER A 409 16.31 -14.02 2.41
C SER A 409 15.25 -15.14 2.43
N SER A 410 15.65 -16.39 2.20
CA SER A 410 14.77 -17.56 2.26
C SER A 410 14.27 -17.92 3.68
N GLU A 411 14.89 -17.37 4.73
CA GLU A 411 14.47 -17.57 6.12
C GLU A 411 13.41 -16.56 6.58
N VAL A 412 13.19 -15.47 5.82
CA VAL A 412 12.23 -14.40 6.18
C VAL A 412 10.83 -14.97 6.37
N ASP A 413 10.37 -15.79 5.42
CA ASP A 413 9.03 -16.38 5.48
C ASP A 413 8.86 -17.33 6.67
N ARG A 414 9.94 -18.05 7.02
CA ARG A 414 9.93 -18.91 8.20
C ARG A 414 9.85 -18.09 9.49
N ILE A 415 10.59 -16.98 9.57
CA ILE A 415 10.54 -16.06 10.72
C ILE A 415 9.15 -15.42 10.85
N ARG A 416 8.53 -15.03 9.74
CA ARG A 416 7.13 -14.53 9.73
C ARG A 416 6.14 -15.58 10.21
N ALA A 417 6.31 -16.83 9.78
CA ALA A 417 5.44 -17.93 10.18
C ALA A 417 5.52 -18.26 11.69
N GLU A 418 6.66 -17.98 12.35
CA GLU A 418 6.83 -18.18 13.80
C GLU A 418 6.01 -17.18 14.63
N THR A 419 5.71 -16.00 14.09
CA THR A 419 4.99 -14.91 14.78
C THR A 419 3.82 -14.38 13.95
N PRO A 420 2.75 -15.20 13.73
CA PRO A 420 1.63 -14.86 12.83
C PRO A 420 0.77 -13.67 13.31
N GLU A 421 0.95 -13.23 14.54
CA GLU A 421 0.24 -12.07 15.11
C GLU A 421 0.98 -10.74 14.89
N GLU A 422 2.17 -10.75 14.30
CA GLU A 422 2.90 -9.52 13.95
C GLU A 422 2.10 -8.69 12.94
N GLY A 423 2.07 -7.37 13.15
CA GLY A 423 1.27 -6.45 12.36
C GLY A 423 -0.22 -6.40 12.72
N MET A 424 -0.72 -7.33 13.56
CA MET A 424 -2.13 -7.31 13.96
C MET A 424 -2.43 -6.32 15.11
N SER A 425 -1.38 -5.78 15.72
CA SER A 425 -1.45 -4.74 16.76
C SER A 425 -0.32 -3.73 16.58
N GLY A 426 -0.27 -2.69 17.44
CA GLY A 426 0.75 -1.66 17.41
C GLY A 426 0.23 -0.30 16.96
N VAL A 427 1.15 0.62 16.65
CA VAL A 427 0.83 1.99 16.24
C VAL A 427 0.20 2.01 14.84
N SER A 428 -0.95 2.69 14.73
CA SER A 428 -1.61 2.91 13.44
C SER A 428 -0.97 4.07 12.66
N PRO A 429 -1.04 4.07 11.32
CA PRO A 429 -0.61 5.21 10.51
C PRO A 429 -1.26 6.53 10.92
N ARG A 430 -2.53 6.48 11.33
CA ARG A 430 -3.27 7.67 11.80
C ARG A 430 -2.66 8.28 13.07
N PHE A 431 -2.19 7.47 14.01
CA PHE A 431 -1.51 7.96 15.20
C PHE A 431 -0.26 8.77 14.83
N VAL A 432 0.56 8.23 13.94
CA VAL A 432 1.80 8.88 13.47
C VAL A 432 1.48 10.19 12.76
N ILE A 433 0.56 10.18 11.80
CA ILE A 433 0.17 11.40 11.05
C ILE A 433 -0.38 12.48 12.00
N ASN A 434 -1.16 12.11 13.01
CA ASN A 434 -1.65 13.07 14.01
C ASN A 434 -0.49 13.67 14.83
N ALA A 435 0.53 12.88 15.19
CA ALA A 435 1.71 13.39 15.89
C ALA A 435 2.49 14.37 15.00
N LEU A 436 2.73 14.02 13.74
CA LEU A 436 3.41 14.88 12.76
C LEU A 436 2.64 16.18 12.50
N SER A 437 1.32 16.11 12.34
CA SER A 437 0.46 17.30 12.15
C SER A 437 0.58 18.28 13.31
N LYS A 438 0.61 17.78 14.55
CA LYS A 438 0.81 18.63 15.74
C LYS A 438 2.20 19.26 15.77
N ALA A 439 3.24 18.53 15.34
CA ALA A 439 4.61 19.06 15.29
C ALA A 439 4.70 20.22 14.29
N ILE A 440 4.19 20.05 13.08
CA ILE A 440 4.18 21.08 12.04
C ILE A 440 3.40 22.31 12.48
N THR A 441 2.25 22.14 13.14
CA THR A 441 1.46 23.29 13.63
C THR A 441 2.18 24.09 14.71
N ARG A 442 3.12 23.47 15.43
CA ARG A 442 3.93 24.12 16.49
C ARG A 442 5.25 24.69 15.98
N SER A 443 5.76 24.16 14.87
CA SER A 443 7.03 24.61 14.29
C SER A 443 6.84 25.95 13.59
N GLU A 444 7.67 26.94 13.96
CA GLU A 444 7.78 28.21 13.23
C GLU A 444 8.58 28.04 11.93
N ALA A 445 9.43 27.01 11.87
CA ALA A 445 10.18 26.65 10.68
C ALA A 445 9.28 25.87 9.71
N ARG A 446 9.38 26.19 8.41
CA ARG A 446 8.72 25.41 7.35
C ARG A 446 9.46 24.10 7.03
N SER A 447 10.11 23.53 8.02
CA SER A 447 10.91 22.30 7.93
C SER A 447 10.64 21.43 9.14
N LEU A 448 10.53 20.12 8.93
CA LEU A 448 10.36 19.10 9.97
C LEU A 448 11.53 18.12 9.90
N THR A 449 12.37 18.14 10.93
CA THR A 449 13.55 17.28 11.02
C THR A 449 13.23 15.92 11.64
N SER A 450 14.06 14.93 11.41
CA SER A 450 13.92 13.60 12.02
C SER A 450 13.91 13.64 13.55
N MET A 451 14.68 14.55 14.16
CA MET A 451 14.69 14.72 15.62
C MET A 451 13.38 15.32 16.13
N GLU A 452 12.80 16.29 15.42
CA GLU A 452 11.50 16.85 15.76
C GLU A 452 10.39 15.81 15.61
N VAL A 453 10.48 14.91 14.62
CA VAL A 453 9.57 13.76 14.48
C VAL A 453 9.66 12.84 15.70
N LEU A 454 10.86 12.49 16.15
CA LEU A 454 11.04 11.66 17.35
C LEU A 454 10.48 12.33 18.61
N LEU A 455 10.66 13.65 18.75
CA LEU A 455 10.08 14.43 19.84
C LEU A 455 8.56 14.48 19.77
N ALA A 456 7.99 14.68 18.58
CA ALA A 456 6.55 14.67 18.37
C ALA A 456 5.90 13.32 18.71
N LEU A 457 6.56 12.23 18.34
CA LEU A 457 6.12 10.87 18.71
C LEU A 457 6.21 10.65 20.22
N LYS A 458 7.29 11.11 20.86
CA LYS A 458 7.44 11.07 22.32
C LYS A 458 6.29 11.80 23.00
N ASP A 459 6.01 13.05 22.62
CA ASP A 459 4.92 13.87 23.17
C ASP A 459 3.56 13.18 22.96
N ALA A 460 3.34 12.55 21.80
CA ALA A 460 2.12 11.83 21.51
C ALA A 460 1.93 10.61 22.42
N ILE A 461 3.00 9.83 22.68
CA ILE A 461 2.99 8.67 23.58
C ILE A 461 2.72 9.12 25.02
N GLU A 462 3.43 10.13 25.51
CA GLU A 462 3.30 10.62 26.87
C GLU A 462 1.91 11.19 27.15
N SER A 463 1.32 11.89 26.17
CA SER A 463 0.00 12.53 26.29
C SER A 463 -1.20 11.59 26.08
N ASP A 464 -1.01 10.38 25.55
CA ASP A 464 -2.13 9.46 25.32
C ASP A 464 -2.60 8.82 26.64
N ALA A 465 -3.77 9.27 27.14
CA ALA A 465 -4.35 8.77 28.39
C ALA A 465 -4.86 7.31 28.31
N ARG A 466 -5.00 6.75 27.10
CA ARG A 466 -5.50 5.37 26.91
C ARG A 466 -4.42 4.32 27.06
N MET A 467 -3.14 4.72 26.98
CA MET A 467 -2.01 3.81 27.07
C MET A 467 -1.64 3.50 28.52
N GLU A 468 -1.39 2.21 28.77
CA GLU A 468 -0.84 1.76 30.05
C GLU A 468 0.60 2.25 30.25
N ALA A 469 1.00 2.47 31.51
CA ALA A 469 2.34 2.95 31.84
C ALA A 469 3.47 2.03 31.34
N LYS A 470 3.24 0.70 31.32
CA LYS A 470 4.18 -0.29 30.81
C LYS A 470 4.38 -0.14 29.31
N GLN A 471 3.29 0.02 28.58
CA GLN A 471 3.32 0.21 27.12
C GLN A 471 4.01 1.53 26.75
N LYS A 472 3.71 2.63 27.47
CA LYS A 472 4.38 3.92 27.25
C LYS A 472 5.89 3.79 27.40
N ARG A 473 6.38 3.15 28.47
CA ARG A 473 7.83 2.92 28.66
C ARG A 473 8.44 2.14 27.50
N GLN A 474 7.83 1.03 27.12
CA GLN A 474 8.30 0.21 26.01
C GLN A 474 8.38 1.02 24.70
N TRP A 475 7.38 1.84 24.41
CA TRP A 475 7.38 2.63 23.17
C TRP A 475 8.38 3.79 23.21
N LEU A 476 8.62 4.38 24.38
CA LEU A 476 9.69 5.36 24.58
C LEU A 476 11.07 4.70 24.37
N ASP A 477 11.27 3.47 24.86
CA ASP A 477 12.50 2.71 24.61
C ASP A 477 12.69 2.44 23.11
N PHE A 478 11.62 2.16 22.36
CA PHE A 478 11.70 2.01 20.89
C PHE A 478 12.15 3.31 20.20
N LEU A 479 11.76 4.49 20.66
CA LEU A 479 12.29 5.75 20.09
C LEU A 479 13.81 5.87 20.29
N VAL A 480 14.32 5.37 21.42
CA VAL A 480 15.77 5.32 21.65
C VAL A 480 16.45 4.36 20.67
N VAL A 481 15.86 3.19 20.41
CA VAL A 481 16.33 2.22 19.41
C VAL A 481 16.34 2.83 18.02
N VAL A 482 15.24 3.48 17.60
CA VAL A 482 15.15 4.18 16.30
C VAL A 482 16.30 5.18 16.14
N ARG A 483 16.53 6.00 17.16
CA ARG A 483 17.61 6.98 17.12
C ARG A 483 18.99 6.33 17.01
N LYS A 484 19.29 5.33 17.88
CA LYS A 484 20.63 4.72 17.98
C LYS A 484 20.96 3.81 16.82
N ASP A 485 20.04 2.89 16.46
CA ASP A 485 20.33 1.80 15.55
C ASP A 485 20.05 2.14 14.08
N PHE A 486 19.22 3.19 13.84
CA PHE A 486 18.82 3.58 12.49
C PHE A 486 19.23 5.01 12.17
N TYR A 487 18.68 6.02 12.83
CA TYR A 487 18.91 7.42 12.48
C TYR A 487 20.39 7.81 12.57
N ASN A 488 21.09 7.43 13.64
CA ASN A 488 22.52 7.70 13.79
C ASN A 488 23.35 7.15 12.60
N HIS A 489 22.98 5.97 12.13
CA HIS A 489 23.66 5.36 10.99
C HIS A 489 23.39 6.13 9.70
N TRP A 490 22.13 6.38 9.39
CA TRP A 490 21.74 7.07 8.16
C TRP A 490 22.28 8.50 8.07
N VAL A 491 22.14 9.29 9.14
CA VAL A 491 22.63 10.68 9.14
C VAL A 491 24.14 10.75 9.09
N LYS A 492 24.86 9.81 9.75
CA LYS A 492 26.33 9.72 9.63
C LYS A 492 26.73 9.39 8.18
N GLU A 493 26.05 8.46 7.55
CA GLU A 493 26.30 8.07 6.15
C GLU A 493 26.07 9.24 5.18
N ASP A 494 24.97 9.99 5.34
CA ASP A 494 24.70 11.15 4.48
C ASP A 494 25.73 12.26 4.66
N VAL A 495 26.07 12.58 5.91
CA VAL A 495 27.12 13.57 6.20
C VAL A 495 28.47 13.11 5.68
N HIS A 496 28.77 11.81 5.80
CA HIS A 496 29.99 11.22 5.28
C HIS A 496 30.08 11.34 3.75
N LYS A 497 29.03 10.96 3.03
CA LYS A 497 28.94 11.10 1.57
C LYS A 497 29.03 12.55 1.11
N ALA A 498 28.32 13.47 1.79
CA ALA A 498 28.35 14.88 1.47
C ALA A 498 29.73 15.51 1.72
N LEU A 499 30.41 15.10 2.80
CA LEU A 499 31.77 15.50 3.11
C LEU A 499 32.72 15.03 2.01
N PHE A 500 32.67 13.75 1.66
CA PHE A 500 33.51 13.16 0.62
C PHE A 500 33.32 13.85 -0.74
N ALA A 501 32.08 14.03 -1.19
CA ALA A 501 31.78 14.73 -2.44
C ALA A 501 32.26 16.20 -2.45
N SER A 502 32.31 16.85 -1.28
CA SER A 502 32.81 18.22 -1.14
C SER A 502 34.34 18.32 -1.25
N PHE A 503 35.03 17.19 -1.09
CA PHE A 503 36.51 17.09 -1.15
C PHE A 503 36.98 16.17 -2.28
N GLU A 504 36.22 16.00 -3.34
CA GLU A 504 36.52 15.11 -4.46
C GLU A 504 37.91 15.40 -5.07
N GLN A 505 38.30 16.68 -5.14
CA GLN A 505 39.63 17.10 -5.63
C GLN A 505 40.75 16.64 -4.68
N GLU A 506 40.56 16.73 -3.36
CA GLU A 506 41.50 16.24 -2.35
C GLU A 506 41.59 14.72 -2.39
N ALA A 507 40.44 14.04 -2.55
CA ALA A 507 40.38 12.58 -2.68
C ALA A 507 41.12 12.09 -3.93
N GLN A 508 40.99 12.81 -5.05
CA GLN A 508 41.72 12.49 -6.28
C GLN A 508 43.22 12.72 -6.10
N THR A 509 43.65 13.78 -5.43
CA THR A 509 45.04 14.04 -5.08
C THR A 509 45.62 12.94 -4.18
N LEU A 510 44.81 12.47 -3.22
CA LEU A 510 45.19 11.37 -2.32
C LEU A 510 45.33 10.05 -3.08
N LEU A 511 44.43 9.80 -4.04
CA LEU A 511 44.50 8.65 -4.94
C LEU A 511 45.81 8.67 -5.76
N GLU A 512 46.14 9.82 -6.35
CA GLU A 512 47.39 10.00 -7.14
C GLU A 512 48.60 9.75 -6.24
N LYS A 513 48.63 10.34 -5.05
CA LYS A 513 49.70 10.09 -4.08
C LYS A 513 49.80 8.61 -3.70
N TYR A 514 48.65 7.94 -3.43
CA TYR A 514 48.64 6.51 -3.09
C TYR A 514 49.22 5.66 -4.23
N LEU A 515 48.87 5.97 -5.49
CA LEU A 515 49.39 5.27 -6.67
C LEU A 515 50.89 5.45 -6.81
N ASP A 516 51.40 6.69 -6.70
CA ASP A 516 52.82 7.00 -6.79
C ASP A 516 53.64 6.27 -5.72
N GLU A 517 53.14 6.24 -4.47
CA GLU A 517 53.79 5.53 -3.37
C GLU A 517 53.80 3.99 -3.58
N VAL A 518 52.71 3.42 -4.09
CA VAL A 518 52.61 1.99 -4.38
C VAL A 518 53.49 1.58 -5.56
N GLU A 519 53.48 2.37 -6.64
CA GLU A 519 54.36 2.11 -7.80
C GLU A 519 55.83 2.16 -7.39
N ALA A 520 56.24 3.22 -6.68
CA ALA A 520 57.64 3.37 -6.22
C ALA A 520 58.05 2.19 -5.31
N MET A 521 57.13 1.70 -4.44
CA MET A 521 57.40 0.56 -3.58
C MET A 521 57.55 -0.75 -4.38
N LEU A 522 56.67 -1.01 -5.35
CA LEU A 522 56.70 -2.23 -6.16
C LEU A 522 57.92 -2.28 -7.10
N ASP A 523 58.34 -1.11 -7.61
CA ASP A 523 59.50 -0.95 -8.49
C ASP A 523 60.82 -0.81 -7.72
N HIS A 524 60.79 -0.82 -6.38
CA HIS A 524 61.97 -0.58 -5.53
C HIS A 524 62.73 0.72 -5.86
N ARG A 525 62.00 1.80 -6.21
CA ARG A 525 62.55 3.11 -6.50
C ARG A 525 62.26 4.13 -5.41
N GLU A 526 63.12 5.12 -5.28
CA GLU A 526 62.88 6.28 -4.42
C GLU A 526 61.99 7.31 -5.13
N ILE A 527 61.20 8.03 -4.36
CA ILE A 527 60.36 9.13 -4.84
C ILE A 527 61.17 10.40 -4.80
N VAL A 528 61.22 11.12 -5.93
CA VAL A 528 61.90 12.42 -6.07
C VAL A 528 60.88 13.52 -5.86
N ASP A 529 61.15 14.42 -4.91
CA ASP A 529 60.33 15.61 -4.74
C ASP A 529 60.54 16.56 -5.94
N PRO A 530 59.47 16.92 -6.67
CA PRO A 530 59.62 17.71 -7.90
C PRO A 530 60.07 19.16 -7.66
N ILE A 531 59.97 19.66 -6.42
CA ILE A 531 60.31 21.03 -6.08
C ILE A 531 61.75 21.12 -5.52
N THR A 532 62.05 20.22 -4.58
CA THR A 532 63.37 20.26 -3.87
C THR A 532 64.43 19.38 -4.51
N GLY A 533 64.01 18.37 -5.33
CA GLY A 533 64.92 17.38 -5.91
C GLY A 533 65.44 16.34 -4.90
N GLU A 534 64.95 16.37 -3.65
CA GLU A 534 65.33 15.40 -2.63
C GLU A 534 64.65 14.06 -2.88
N THR A 535 65.37 12.97 -2.59
CA THR A 535 64.83 11.61 -2.73
C THR A 535 64.46 11.04 -1.38
N ARG A 536 63.32 10.33 -1.29
CA ARG A 536 62.87 9.65 -0.12
C ARG A 536 62.32 8.24 -0.42
N PRO A 537 62.40 7.31 0.51
CA PRO A 537 61.75 6.02 0.34
C PRO A 537 60.21 6.16 0.35
N PRO A 538 59.46 5.20 -0.26
CA PRO A 538 58.01 5.17 -0.20
C PRO A 538 57.48 5.16 1.25
N ASP A 539 56.39 5.89 1.48
CA ASP A 539 55.79 6.03 2.78
C ASP A 539 54.85 4.85 3.12
N GLU A 540 55.44 3.78 3.64
CA GLU A 540 54.71 2.58 4.06
C GLU A 540 53.66 2.87 5.15
N ARG A 541 53.89 3.87 6.01
CA ARG A 541 52.93 4.25 7.06
C ARG A 541 51.64 4.84 6.48
N PHE A 542 51.82 5.71 5.50
CA PHE A 542 50.68 6.28 4.77
C PHE A 542 49.91 5.19 4.02
N LEU A 543 50.59 4.33 3.26
CA LEU A 543 49.92 3.23 2.56
C LEU A 543 49.12 2.36 3.50
N ARG A 544 49.69 1.97 4.64
CA ARG A 544 49.02 1.18 5.66
C ARG A 544 47.83 1.90 6.28
N SER A 545 47.96 3.18 6.59
CA SER A 545 46.85 3.97 7.18
C SER A 545 45.62 4.04 6.28
N VAL A 546 45.79 3.98 4.95
CA VAL A 546 44.68 3.90 3.99
C VAL A 546 44.14 2.47 3.91
N GLU A 547 44.98 1.45 3.83
CA GLU A 547 44.62 0.05 3.64
C GLU A 547 43.91 -0.56 4.87
N GLU A 548 44.26 -0.12 6.07
CA GLU A 548 43.64 -0.56 7.33
C GLU A 548 42.19 -0.14 7.46
N LYS A 549 41.78 0.93 6.77
CA LYS A 549 40.38 1.39 6.77
C LYS A 549 39.39 0.37 6.20
N ILE A 550 39.88 -0.45 5.26
CA ILE A 550 39.10 -1.52 4.64
C ILE A 550 39.57 -2.92 5.10
N HIS A 551 40.20 -2.97 6.27
CA HIS A 551 40.65 -4.20 6.92
C HIS A 551 41.57 -5.08 6.07
N ILE A 552 42.45 -4.47 5.24
CA ILE A 552 43.49 -5.23 4.53
C ILE A 552 44.51 -5.74 5.55
N SER A 553 44.62 -7.08 5.66
CA SER A 553 45.59 -7.71 6.55
C SER A 553 47.04 -7.47 6.08
N GLU A 554 47.99 -7.58 6.99
CA GLU A 554 49.44 -7.45 6.68
C GLU A 554 49.88 -8.44 5.59
N SER A 555 49.31 -9.66 5.60
CA SER A 555 49.58 -10.67 4.55
C SER A 555 48.91 -10.36 3.20
N GLY A 556 47.81 -9.60 3.19
CA GLY A 556 47.06 -9.26 1.98
C GLY A 556 47.50 -7.98 1.27
N LYS A 557 48.29 -7.14 1.92
CA LYS A 557 48.66 -5.80 1.42
C LYS A 557 49.33 -5.84 0.03
N LEU A 558 50.25 -6.77 -0.19
CA LEU A 558 50.97 -6.87 -1.46
C LEU A 558 50.05 -7.24 -2.62
N SER A 559 49.17 -8.17 -2.43
CA SER A 559 48.17 -8.58 -3.44
C SER A 559 47.21 -7.44 -3.77
N PHE A 560 46.76 -6.70 -2.78
CA PHE A 560 45.91 -5.53 -2.99
C PHE A 560 46.63 -4.42 -3.77
N ARG A 561 47.86 -4.07 -3.41
CA ARG A 561 48.67 -3.08 -4.10
C ARG A 561 48.91 -3.47 -5.56
N GLN A 562 49.23 -4.73 -5.82
CA GLN A 562 49.42 -5.24 -7.18
C GLN A 562 48.11 -5.20 -8.01
N GLU A 563 46.98 -5.46 -7.39
CA GLU A 563 45.68 -5.34 -8.06
C GLU A 563 45.41 -3.89 -8.49
N VAL A 564 45.60 -2.94 -7.56
CA VAL A 564 45.39 -1.49 -7.83
C VAL A 564 46.24 -1.02 -8.97
N VAL A 565 47.56 -1.28 -8.94
CA VAL A 565 48.49 -0.87 -10.01
C VAL A 565 48.15 -1.51 -11.36
N ARG A 566 47.76 -2.78 -11.35
CA ARG A 566 47.32 -3.46 -12.58
C ARG A 566 46.10 -2.78 -13.20
N LYS A 567 45.10 -2.40 -12.40
CA LYS A 567 43.91 -1.68 -12.88
C LYS A 567 44.29 -0.26 -13.38
N ALA A 568 45.17 0.42 -12.68
CA ALA A 568 45.67 1.72 -13.11
C ALA A 568 46.41 1.64 -14.46
N MET A 569 47.26 0.63 -14.65
CA MET A 569 47.96 0.38 -15.93
C MET A 569 47.00 0.05 -17.08
N VAL A 570 45.90 -0.67 -16.81
CA VAL A 570 44.86 -0.97 -17.82
C VAL A 570 44.15 0.31 -18.24
N ALA A 571 43.75 1.15 -17.30
CA ALA A 571 43.11 2.44 -17.57
C ALA A 571 44.03 3.33 -18.41
N TYR A 572 45.32 3.40 -18.03
CA TYR A 572 46.32 4.18 -18.77
C TYR A 572 46.52 3.69 -20.22
N LYS A 573 46.59 2.36 -20.44
CA LYS A 573 46.66 1.76 -21.78
C LYS A 573 45.42 2.03 -22.63
N GLN A 574 44.29 2.23 -22.02
CA GLN A 574 43.03 2.58 -22.69
C GLN A 574 42.88 4.09 -22.93
N GLY A 575 43.86 4.90 -22.50
CA GLY A 575 43.81 6.35 -22.62
C GLY A 575 42.82 7.02 -21.68
N THR A 576 42.36 6.32 -20.63
CA THR A 576 41.46 6.85 -19.61
C THR A 576 42.23 7.17 -18.33
N LYS A 577 41.86 8.27 -17.65
CA LYS A 577 42.45 8.60 -16.34
C LYS A 577 41.91 7.61 -15.28
N PHE A 578 42.80 7.08 -14.45
CA PHE A 578 42.40 6.29 -13.29
C PHE A 578 41.76 7.22 -12.26
N SER A 579 40.50 6.98 -11.95
CA SER A 579 39.69 7.76 -11.01
C SER A 579 39.30 6.89 -9.82
N LEU A 580 38.70 7.52 -8.80
CA LEU A 580 38.16 6.84 -7.64
C LEU A 580 37.18 5.72 -8.02
N ASP A 581 36.35 5.94 -9.04
CA ASP A 581 35.37 4.94 -9.52
C ASP A 581 35.99 3.71 -10.19
N SER A 582 37.30 3.80 -10.55
CA SER A 582 38.01 2.71 -11.22
C SER A 582 38.28 1.51 -10.30
N HIS A 583 38.22 1.71 -8.96
CA HIS A 583 38.49 0.65 -7.98
C HIS A 583 37.69 0.83 -6.68
N ALA A 584 36.52 0.17 -6.56
CA ALA A 584 35.57 0.36 -5.46
C ALA A 584 36.18 0.24 -4.05
N ARG A 585 37.03 -0.77 -3.79
CA ARG A 585 37.67 -0.95 -2.48
C ARG A 585 38.68 0.16 -2.15
N LEU A 586 39.41 0.66 -3.11
CA LEU A 586 40.33 1.78 -2.89
C LEU A 586 39.57 3.09 -2.70
N HIS A 587 38.48 3.29 -3.42
CA HIS A 587 37.56 4.40 -3.22
C HIS A 587 37.06 4.41 -1.76
N GLU A 588 36.54 3.29 -1.28
CA GLU A 588 36.09 3.13 0.11
C GLU A 588 37.22 3.40 1.13
N ALA A 589 38.44 2.92 0.86
CA ALA A 589 39.59 3.17 1.73
C ALA A 589 39.94 4.65 1.83
N ILE A 590 40.00 5.35 0.70
CA ILE A 590 40.30 6.78 0.64
C ILE A 590 39.18 7.60 1.28
N GLU A 591 37.94 7.21 1.05
CA GLU A 591 36.76 7.81 1.65
C GLU A 591 36.81 7.76 3.18
N GLN A 592 37.07 6.60 3.75
CA GLN A 592 37.17 6.41 5.20
C GLN A 592 38.40 7.12 5.78
N TYR A 593 39.53 7.12 5.08
CA TYR A 593 40.73 7.81 5.49
C TYR A 593 40.51 9.33 5.59
N LEU A 594 39.92 9.94 4.55
CA LEU A 594 39.60 11.37 4.53
C LEU A 594 38.59 11.74 5.64
N PHE A 595 37.62 10.90 5.88
CA PHE A 595 36.64 11.13 6.94
C PHE A 595 37.30 11.19 8.33
N GLU A 596 38.22 10.28 8.62
CA GLU A 596 38.92 10.30 9.90
C GLU A 596 39.86 11.51 10.04
N GLU A 597 40.62 11.86 8.99
CA GLU A 597 41.47 13.07 9.02
C GLU A 597 40.63 14.33 9.24
N ARG A 598 39.39 14.39 8.71
CA ARG A 598 38.51 15.55 8.81
C ARG A 598 37.57 15.52 10.01
N ARG A 599 37.51 14.41 10.75
CA ARG A 599 36.73 14.27 11.98
C ARG A 599 37.06 15.35 13.00
N ASP A 600 38.32 15.67 13.16
CA ASP A 600 38.77 16.72 14.09
C ASP A 600 38.43 18.12 13.58
N VAL A 601 38.37 18.35 12.28
CA VAL A 601 37.92 19.62 11.69
C VAL A 601 36.44 19.84 11.98
N LEU A 602 35.60 18.81 11.81
CA LEU A 602 34.18 18.88 12.17
C LEU A 602 33.99 19.17 13.68
N ARG A 603 34.79 18.53 14.54
CA ARG A 603 34.77 18.76 16.01
C ARG A 603 35.22 20.18 16.37
N LEU A 604 36.28 20.68 15.78
CA LEU A 604 36.82 22.00 16.06
C LEU A 604 35.87 23.13 15.68
N VAL A 605 35.20 22.99 14.54
CA VAL A 605 34.32 24.03 13.99
C VAL A 605 33.01 24.15 14.77
N THR A 606 32.46 23.04 15.24
CA THR A 606 31.20 23.03 16.00
C THR A 606 31.39 23.31 17.48
N SER A 607 32.57 23.01 18.05
CA SER A 607 32.90 23.29 19.45
C SER A 607 33.50 24.71 19.68
N SER A 608 34.00 25.36 18.64
CA SER A 608 34.64 26.68 18.73
C SER A 608 33.59 27.79 18.68
N LYS A 609 33.61 28.68 19.66
CA LYS A 609 32.80 29.92 19.69
C LYS A 609 33.13 30.88 18.52
N ARG A 610 34.24 30.70 17.82
CA ARG A 610 34.67 31.45 16.63
C ARG A 610 35.41 30.52 15.67
N PRO A 611 34.71 29.83 14.81
CA PRO A 611 35.34 29.00 13.77
C PRO A 611 36.11 29.88 12.78
N ASP A 612 37.25 29.37 12.30
CA ASP A 612 38.06 30.00 11.27
C ASP A 612 37.29 30.11 9.93
N GLU A 613 37.57 31.13 9.12
CA GLU A 613 36.85 31.39 7.87
C GLU A 613 36.95 30.21 6.88
N GLU A 614 38.09 29.53 6.83
CA GLU A 614 38.29 28.34 6.01
C GLU A 614 37.38 27.19 6.45
N ALA A 615 37.26 26.96 7.73
CA ALA A 615 36.39 25.94 8.30
C ALA A 615 34.91 26.24 8.06
N LYS A 616 34.49 27.51 8.10
CA LYS A 616 33.12 27.93 7.75
C LYS A 616 32.80 27.65 6.29
N GLN A 617 33.74 27.93 5.37
CA GLN A 617 33.57 27.66 3.93
C GLN A 617 33.40 26.16 3.68
N LYS A 618 34.20 25.31 4.34
CA LYS A 618 34.11 23.85 4.22
C LYS A 618 32.76 23.31 4.71
N ILE A 619 32.27 23.79 5.84
CA ILE A 619 30.93 23.40 6.34
C ILE A 619 29.82 23.86 5.40
N SER A 620 29.91 25.10 4.89
CA SER A 620 28.93 25.60 3.92
C SER A 620 28.91 24.76 2.64
N ALA A 621 30.06 24.23 2.21
CA ALA A 621 30.15 23.34 1.07
C ALA A 621 29.43 22.00 1.35
N VAL A 622 29.67 21.39 2.52
CA VAL A 622 28.97 20.15 2.92
C VAL A 622 27.47 20.37 3.04
N GLN A 623 27.03 21.48 3.70
CA GLN A 623 25.61 21.82 3.80
C GLN A 623 24.95 21.98 2.43
N ARG A 624 25.63 22.66 1.50
CA ARG A 624 25.13 22.83 0.13
C ARG A 624 24.95 21.49 -0.56
N ARG A 625 25.91 20.56 -0.43
CA ARG A 625 25.80 19.21 -0.98
C ARG A 625 24.64 18.43 -0.38
N MET A 626 24.44 18.50 0.93
CA MET A 626 23.28 17.88 1.59
C MET A 626 21.97 18.39 1.02
N VAL A 627 21.88 19.71 0.73
CA VAL A 627 20.69 20.31 0.14
C VAL A 627 20.51 19.90 -1.33
N GLU A 628 21.57 19.93 -2.13
CA GLU A 628 21.50 19.70 -3.58
C GLU A 628 21.32 18.21 -3.93
N GLU A 629 21.92 17.29 -3.18
CA GLU A 629 22.01 15.87 -3.56
C GLU A 629 21.27 14.91 -2.62
N TYR A 630 21.09 15.26 -1.33
CA TYR A 630 20.54 14.33 -0.34
C TYR A 630 19.15 14.72 0.18
N GLY A 631 18.51 15.76 -0.40
CA GLY A 631 17.13 16.12 -0.10
C GLY A 631 16.91 16.81 1.24
N TYR A 632 17.93 17.41 1.83
CA TYR A 632 17.83 18.30 3.00
C TYR A 632 17.44 19.72 2.56
N ASP A 633 16.95 20.53 3.48
CA ASP A 633 16.95 21.99 3.36
C ASP A 633 18.06 22.62 4.21
N GLU A 634 18.23 23.92 4.16
CA GLU A 634 19.28 24.61 4.93
C GLU A 634 19.16 24.38 6.45
N HIS A 635 17.94 24.30 6.96
CA HIS A 635 17.67 24.08 8.37
C HIS A 635 18.02 22.66 8.79
N SER A 636 17.48 21.66 8.12
CA SER A 636 17.68 20.25 8.44
C SER A 636 19.12 19.79 8.18
N ALA A 637 19.79 20.32 7.14
CA ALA A 637 21.21 20.05 6.89
C ALA A 637 22.09 20.57 8.04
N LYS A 638 21.81 21.78 8.55
CA LYS A 638 22.52 22.34 9.69
C LYS A 638 22.31 21.54 10.98
N GLU A 639 21.06 21.14 11.24
CA GLU A 639 20.75 20.29 12.39
C GLU A 639 21.44 18.92 12.30
N ALA A 640 21.41 18.26 11.14
CA ALA A 640 22.06 16.99 10.91
C ALA A 640 23.57 17.04 11.14
N LEU A 641 24.24 18.08 10.64
CA LEU A 641 25.68 18.29 10.87
C LEU A 641 25.99 18.50 12.36
N ASN A 642 25.24 19.34 13.05
CA ASN A 642 25.42 19.58 14.49
C ASN A 642 25.19 18.30 15.30
N TYR A 643 24.19 17.52 14.91
CA TYR A 643 23.87 16.25 15.55
C TYR A 643 24.99 15.23 15.37
N VAL A 644 25.49 15.03 14.13
CA VAL A 644 26.62 14.12 13.85
C VAL A 644 27.87 14.53 14.58
N THR A 645 28.16 15.83 14.65
CA THR A 645 29.32 16.33 15.41
C THR A 645 29.21 16.00 16.89
N THR A 646 28.01 16.15 17.46
CA THR A 646 27.76 15.79 18.86
C THR A 646 27.95 14.29 19.09
N LEU A 647 27.49 13.45 18.16
CA LEU A 647 27.72 12.00 18.23
C LEU A 647 29.21 11.65 18.20
N LEU A 648 29.96 12.23 17.25
CA LEU A 648 31.41 12.00 17.12
C LEU A 648 32.22 12.50 18.33
N SER A 649 31.68 13.44 19.09
CA SER A 649 32.34 13.92 20.33
C SER A 649 32.10 13.00 21.53
N GLN A 650 31.10 12.12 21.46
CA GLN A 650 30.76 11.15 22.51
C GLN A 650 31.41 9.76 22.30
N GLU A 651 31.88 9.48 21.08
CA GLU A 651 32.70 8.32 20.71
C GLU A 651 34.18 8.63 20.94
#